data_8e163224470624383c9b314ece550508
#
_entry.id   8e163224470624383c9b314ece550508
#
_cell.length_a   1.000
_cell.length_b   1.000
_cell.length_c   1.000
_cell.angle_alpha   90.00
_cell.angle_beta   90.00
_cell.angle_gamma   90.00
#
_symmetry.space_group_name_H-M   'P 1'
#
loop_
_entity.id
_entity.type
_entity.pdbx_description
1 polymer ?
#
loop_
_entity_poly.entity_id
_entity_poly.type
_entity_poly.pdbx_seq_one_letter_code
_entity_poly.pdbx_strand_id
1 'polypeptide(L)'
;MEQSNNMKPRGNGGPKMPRFNMTWLFTVCLITMIILFFTGGGDAIGGSAAKEATYTQFKQYVDKGYVLSVVANKTESTLKIYINPKYTRDVYNMPAKSVGPNPYVKVQFGSVDEVERYANQMLKEKKIRSFSYDNQKDNDFLSTLFNLAPLLFFVFFILWMSGRFSGGMGSGGMGGGIFSVGKSKAKMYEKGNAIGITFKDVAGQEGAKQEVKEIVDFLKNPQKYTDLGGKIPKGALLVGPPGTGKTLLAKAVAGEAGVPFFSMSGSDFVEMFVGVGASRVRDLFRQAKEKSPCIIFIDEIDAVGRARSKNPAMGGNDERENTLNALLTEMDGFGTNSGVIILAATNRVDMLDSALLRAGRFDREIHVDLPGLNERKAIFLVHLKPIKIDETVDVDLLARQTPGFSGADIANVCNEAALIAARHDKKAVCKQDFLDAVDRIVGGLEKKTKVMTADEKRSIALHEAGHATISWFCQYANPLIKVTIVPRGQALGAAWYLPEERQITTKEQMLDEMCSLMGGRAAEELFTGHISSGAMNDLERATKSAYAMVAYLGMSKTLPNICFYNRNEYAFQRPYSESTAREIDQEVLKIVNEQYTRAKNILMEHKEGHNALAELLIKKEVIMAEDVEHIFGKRPWLSRSQEIMEDEQPKIDDDAVKELPEVQAAIKEHEENQKKNADSDETSKKDEGSEENKNE
;
A
#
# COMPACT_ATOMS: atom_id res chain seq x y z
N MET A 1 -25.12 71.79 -6.41
CA MET A 1 -26.19 71.71 -7.46
C MET A 1 -26.15 70.27 -7.95
N GLU A 2 -27.11 69.40 -7.80
CA GLU A 2 -28.56 69.47 -7.53
C GLU A 2 -28.99 68.22 -6.85
N GLN A 3 -29.85 68.34 -5.92
CA GLN A 3 -30.62 67.27 -5.23
C GLN A 3 -31.62 66.68 -6.20
N SER A 4 -31.85 65.36 -6.12
CA SER A 4 -33.19 64.86 -6.46
C SER A 4 -33.61 63.72 -5.56
N ASN A 5 -34.68 63.99 -4.85
CA ASN A 5 -35.53 63.11 -4.06
C ASN A 5 -35.95 61.85 -4.79
N ASN A 6 -36.08 60.76 -4.04
CA ASN A 6 -37.04 59.74 -4.41
C ASN A 6 -37.82 59.16 -3.20
N MET A 7 -39.09 59.26 -3.26
CA MET A 7 -40.10 58.88 -2.29
C MET A 7 -40.20 57.34 -2.16
N LYS A 8 -40.39 56.90 -0.92
CA LYS A 8 -40.90 55.55 -0.58
C LYS A 8 -42.43 55.50 -0.69
N PRO A 9 -43.03 54.42 -1.21
CA PRO A 9 -44.48 54.19 -1.03
C PRO A 9 -44.76 53.55 0.32
N ARG A 10 -45.71 54.07 1.06
CA ARG A 10 -46.31 53.52 2.26
C ARG A 10 -47.17 52.30 1.88
N GLY A 11 -46.90 51.14 2.42
CA GLY A 11 -47.74 49.94 2.33
C GLY A 11 -48.34 49.60 3.68
N ASN A 12 -49.65 49.35 3.66
CA ASN A 12 -50.60 49.05 4.70
C ASN A 12 -50.18 48.09 5.80
N GLY A 13 -50.40 48.44 7.06
CA GLY A 13 -50.27 47.61 8.22
C GLY A 13 -51.47 46.69 8.42
N GLY A 14 -51.27 45.40 8.27
CA GLY A 14 -52.10 44.34 8.80
C GLY A 14 -51.60 43.89 10.17
N PRO A 15 -52.44 43.34 11.08
CA PRO A 15 -52.08 43.02 12.45
C PRO A 15 -51.03 41.93 12.47
N LYS A 16 -49.88 42.18 13.16
CA LYS A 16 -48.77 41.22 13.37
C LYS A 16 -49.22 40.15 14.36
N MET A 17 -49.45 38.93 13.91
CA MET A 17 -49.53 37.76 14.79
C MET A 17 -48.20 37.56 15.55
N PRO A 18 -48.23 37.15 16.83
CA PRO A 18 -47.00 36.89 17.60
C PRO A 18 -46.23 35.80 16.93
N ARG A 19 -44.95 36.07 16.63
CA ARG A 19 -43.98 35.05 16.13
C ARG A 19 -43.67 34.10 17.26
N PHE A 20 -44.33 32.94 17.30
CA PHE A 20 -43.94 31.83 18.14
C PHE A 20 -42.53 31.41 17.74
N ASN A 21 -41.60 31.44 18.73
CA ASN A 21 -40.21 31.08 18.51
C ASN A 21 -40.10 29.54 18.47
N MET A 22 -40.22 28.96 17.28
CA MET A 22 -40.22 27.48 17.08
C MET A 22 -38.97 26.81 17.60
N THR A 23 -37.85 27.53 17.71
CA THR A 23 -36.61 27.01 18.33
C THR A 23 -36.82 26.72 19.81
N TRP A 24 -37.60 27.50 20.54
CA TRP A 24 -37.89 27.22 21.95
C TRP A 24 -38.75 25.95 22.12
N LEU A 25 -39.75 25.77 21.26
CA LEU A 25 -40.58 24.56 21.26
C LEU A 25 -39.73 23.29 20.98
N PHE A 26 -38.78 23.42 20.06
CA PHE A 26 -37.85 22.34 19.71
C PHE A 26 -36.91 21.99 20.85
N THR A 27 -36.32 22.96 21.53
CA THR A 27 -35.46 22.71 22.68
C THR A 27 -36.25 22.07 23.83
N VAL A 28 -37.48 22.46 24.06
CA VAL A 28 -38.32 21.82 25.10
C VAL A 28 -38.65 20.37 24.72
N CYS A 29 -39.02 20.08 23.47
CA CYS A 29 -39.25 18.70 22.99
C CYS A 29 -38.01 17.86 23.04
N LEU A 30 -36.84 18.38 22.68
CA LEU A 30 -35.58 17.67 22.75
C LEU A 30 -35.21 17.36 24.20
N ILE A 31 -35.35 18.32 25.11
CA ILE A 31 -35.07 18.13 26.54
C ILE A 31 -36.03 17.12 27.16
N THR A 32 -37.33 17.16 26.82
CA THR A 32 -38.28 16.15 27.30
C THR A 32 -38.00 14.77 26.73
N MET A 33 -37.56 14.66 25.48
CA MET A 33 -37.15 13.38 24.87
C MET A 33 -35.86 12.83 25.50
N ILE A 34 -34.90 13.66 25.80
CA ILE A 34 -33.65 13.28 26.51
C ILE A 34 -33.97 12.85 27.94
N ILE A 35 -34.84 13.57 28.64
CA ILE A 35 -35.29 13.17 29.99
C ILE A 35 -36.02 11.83 29.95
N LEU A 36 -36.93 11.61 29.01
CA LEU A 36 -37.58 10.30 28.81
C LEU A 36 -36.62 9.19 28.44
N PHE A 37 -35.60 9.46 27.67
CA PHE A 37 -34.54 8.48 27.30
C PHE A 37 -33.63 8.12 28.50
N PHE A 38 -33.24 9.10 29.31
CA PHE A 38 -32.38 8.88 30.49
C PHE A 38 -33.14 8.39 31.74
N THR A 39 -34.43 8.62 31.83
CA THR A 39 -35.26 8.12 32.96
C THR A 39 -35.76 6.71 32.76
N GLY A 40 -35.27 5.99 31.71
CA GLY A 40 -35.60 4.57 31.50
C GLY A 40 -37.07 4.37 31.18
N GLY A 41 -37.52 4.90 30.06
CA GLY A 41 -38.94 4.91 29.62
C GLY A 41 -39.56 3.53 29.33
N GLY A 42 -39.20 2.51 30.09
CA GLY A 42 -39.82 1.17 30.00
C GLY A 42 -40.72 0.80 31.19
N ASP A 43 -40.47 1.36 32.38
CA ASP A 43 -41.10 0.86 33.62
C ASP A 43 -41.96 1.87 34.42
N ALA A 44 -42.18 3.08 33.96
CA ALA A 44 -42.82 4.13 34.74
C ALA A 44 -44.35 4.23 34.60
N ILE A 45 -45.00 3.39 33.82
CA ILE A 45 -46.50 3.40 33.70
C ILE A 45 -47.03 2.00 34.07
N GLY A 46 -47.12 1.71 35.37
CA GLY A 46 -48.01 0.67 35.92
C GLY A 46 -47.59 -0.78 35.75
N GLY A 47 -46.34 -1.07 35.40
CA GLY A 47 -45.81 -2.42 35.27
C GLY A 47 -45.45 -3.00 36.65
N SER A 48 -46.03 -4.15 37.05
CA SER A 48 -45.56 -4.91 38.20
C SER A 48 -44.17 -5.46 37.95
N ALA A 49 -43.23 -5.34 38.92
CA ALA A 49 -41.89 -5.84 38.81
C ALA A 49 -41.90 -7.36 38.49
N ALA A 50 -41.44 -7.73 37.31
CA ALA A 50 -41.24 -9.11 36.88
C ALA A 50 -39.85 -9.58 37.32
N LYS A 51 -39.76 -10.63 38.13
CA LYS A 51 -38.51 -11.31 38.47
C LYS A 51 -38.41 -12.60 37.67
N GLU A 52 -37.24 -12.86 37.09
CA GLU A 52 -36.99 -14.14 36.43
C GLU A 52 -36.48 -15.19 37.44
N ALA A 53 -36.97 -16.42 37.33
CA ALA A 53 -36.52 -17.55 38.15
C ALA A 53 -36.46 -18.84 37.35
N THR A 54 -35.69 -19.79 37.86
CA THR A 54 -35.57 -21.11 37.25
C THR A 54 -36.76 -22.02 37.64
N TYR A 55 -37.03 -23.06 36.84
CA TYR A 55 -38.08 -24.02 37.14
C TYR A 55 -37.87 -24.72 38.51
N THR A 56 -36.62 -24.92 38.93
CA THR A 56 -36.26 -25.47 40.24
C THR A 56 -36.67 -24.52 41.37
N GLN A 57 -36.41 -23.22 41.20
CA GLN A 57 -36.84 -22.21 42.17
C GLN A 57 -38.36 -22.08 42.27
N PHE A 58 -39.08 -22.25 41.14
CA PHE A 58 -40.54 -22.33 41.16
C PHE A 58 -41.02 -23.44 42.05
N LYS A 59 -40.51 -24.69 41.94
CA LYS A 59 -40.87 -25.82 42.82
C LYS A 59 -40.62 -25.46 44.29
N GLN A 60 -39.49 -24.83 44.61
CA GLN A 60 -39.18 -24.39 46.00
C GLN A 60 -40.16 -23.32 46.50
N TYR A 61 -40.63 -22.39 45.65
CA TYR A 61 -41.61 -21.38 46.04
C TYR A 61 -42.99 -22.01 46.31
N VAL A 62 -43.37 -23.05 45.53
CA VAL A 62 -44.58 -23.79 45.72
C VAL A 62 -44.52 -24.56 47.04
N ASP A 63 -43.41 -25.25 47.35
CA ASP A 63 -43.25 -26.03 48.60
C ASP A 63 -43.25 -25.15 49.84
N LYS A 64 -42.74 -23.95 49.74
CA LYS A 64 -42.77 -22.96 50.85
C LYS A 64 -44.11 -22.24 50.98
N GLY A 65 -45.07 -22.51 50.10
CA GLY A 65 -46.40 -21.86 50.15
C GLY A 65 -46.40 -20.41 49.72
N TYR A 66 -45.39 -19.94 48.99
CA TYR A 66 -45.26 -18.55 48.53
C TYR A 66 -46.11 -18.24 47.30
N VAL A 67 -46.53 -19.27 46.55
CA VAL A 67 -47.24 -19.12 45.27
C VAL A 67 -48.75 -19.04 45.54
N LEU A 68 -49.38 -18.04 44.93
CA LEU A 68 -50.83 -17.86 44.99
C LEU A 68 -51.53 -18.52 43.79
N SER A 69 -51.07 -18.17 42.58
CA SER A 69 -51.62 -18.72 41.33
C SER A 69 -50.56 -18.79 40.25
N VAL A 70 -50.76 -19.69 39.27
CA VAL A 70 -49.87 -19.93 38.16
C VAL A 70 -50.65 -19.77 36.85
N VAL A 71 -50.09 -18.98 35.94
CA VAL A 71 -50.64 -18.82 34.59
C VAL A 71 -49.58 -19.23 33.58
N ALA A 72 -49.90 -20.20 32.75
CA ALA A 72 -49.01 -20.74 31.73
C ALA A 72 -49.32 -20.13 30.36
N ASN A 73 -48.28 -19.58 29.70
CA ASN A 73 -48.38 -19.18 28.31
C ASN A 73 -47.74 -20.26 27.42
N LYS A 74 -48.56 -20.94 26.62
CA LYS A 74 -48.13 -22.03 25.73
C LYS A 74 -47.31 -21.50 24.56
N THR A 75 -47.57 -20.29 24.08
CA THR A 75 -46.93 -19.70 22.91
C THR A 75 -45.50 -19.27 23.21
N GLU A 76 -45.23 -18.77 24.40
CA GLU A 76 -43.92 -18.29 24.83
C GLU A 76 -43.17 -19.31 25.70
N SER A 77 -43.76 -20.46 26.02
CA SER A 77 -43.20 -21.45 26.95
C SER A 77 -42.79 -20.85 28.30
N THR A 78 -43.62 -19.93 28.83
CA THR A 78 -43.36 -19.24 30.09
C THR A 78 -44.49 -19.37 31.09
N LEU A 79 -44.12 -19.41 32.40
CA LEU A 79 -45.06 -19.38 33.51
C LEU A 79 -45.01 -18.00 34.18
N LYS A 80 -46.15 -17.34 34.36
CA LYS A 80 -46.32 -16.19 35.24
C LYS A 80 -46.82 -16.71 36.59
N ILE A 81 -45.98 -16.61 37.63
CA ILE A 81 -46.24 -17.13 38.97
C ILE A 81 -46.56 -15.97 39.87
N TYR A 82 -47.81 -15.84 40.31
CA TYR A 82 -48.24 -14.79 41.21
C TYR A 82 -47.90 -15.18 42.63
N ILE A 83 -47.19 -14.27 43.34
CA ILE A 83 -46.72 -14.50 44.69
C ILE A 83 -47.72 -13.94 45.71
N ASN A 84 -47.92 -14.69 46.80
CA ASN A 84 -48.78 -14.24 47.89
C ASN A 84 -48.22 -12.95 48.51
N PRO A 85 -49.01 -11.90 48.64
CA PRO A 85 -48.55 -10.60 49.14
C PRO A 85 -47.83 -10.61 50.49
N LYS A 86 -48.11 -11.63 51.29
CA LYS A 86 -47.44 -11.80 52.61
C LYS A 86 -45.97 -12.18 52.49
N TYR A 87 -45.54 -12.84 51.38
CA TYR A 87 -44.17 -13.35 51.19
C TYR A 87 -43.40 -12.61 50.09
N THR A 88 -43.90 -11.45 49.65
CA THR A 88 -43.28 -10.65 48.59
C THR A 88 -41.87 -10.21 48.99
N ARG A 89 -41.62 -9.91 50.25
CA ARG A 89 -40.29 -9.51 50.74
C ARG A 89 -39.26 -10.63 50.63
N ASP A 90 -39.67 -11.87 50.87
CA ASP A 90 -38.79 -13.05 50.85
C ASP A 90 -38.43 -13.47 49.41
N VAL A 91 -39.31 -13.18 48.44
CA VAL A 91 -39.07 -13.52 47.04
C VAL A 91 -38.33 -12.41 46.31
N TYR A 92 -38.65 -11.14 46.57
CA TYR A 92 -38.08 -10.01 45.83
C TYR A 92 -36.94 -9.29 46.52
N ASN A 93 -36.67 -9.56 47.81
CA ASN A 93 -35.71 -8.81 48.67
C ASN A 93 -35.97 -7.29 48.70
N MET A 94 -37.22 -6.87 48.50
CA MET A 94 -37.66 -5.48 48.47
C MET A 94 -38.92 -5.30 49.34
N PRO A 95 -39.17 -4.09 49.87
CA PRO A 95 -40.41 -3.81 50.60
C PRO A 95 -41.64 -4.01 49.71
N ALA A 96 -42.73 -4.59 50.22
CA ALA A 96 -43.92 -4.91 49.43
C ALA A 96 -44.55 -3.69 48.72
N LYS A 97 -44.33 -2.46 49.19
CA LYS A 97 -44.86 -1.22 48.54
C LYS A 97 -44.11 -0.84 47.26
N SER A 98 -42.89 -1.36 47.04
CA SER A 98 -42.07 -1.04 45.85
C SER A 98 -42.21 -2.08 44.71
N VAL A 99 -42.93 -3.16 44.91
CA VAL A 99 -43.02 -4.27 43.91
C VAL A 99 -44.29 -4.19 43.03
N GLY A 100 -45.20 -3.22 43.32
CA GLY A 100 -46.43 -3.05 42.56
C GLY A 100 -47.61 -3.94 43.07
N PRO A 101 -48.86 -3.73 42.55
CA PRO A 101 -50.06 -4.34 43.08
C PRO A 101 -50.20 -5.86 42.80
N ASN A 102 -49.63 -6.36 41.73
CA ASN A 102 -49.71 -7.79 41.35
C ASN A 102 -48.31 -8.35 40.94
N PRO A 103 -47.41 -8.58 41.89
CA PRO A 103 -46.08 -9.06 41.58
C PRO A 103 -46.12 -10.48 41.06
N TYR A 104 -45.40 -10.75 39.96
CA TYR A 104 -45.26 -12.08 39.38
C TYR A 104 -43.82 -12.45 39.07
N VAL A 105 -43.51 -13.72 39.14
CA VAL A 105 -42.19 -14.25 38.73
C VAL A 105 -42.35 -14.96 37.40
N LYS A 106 -41.48 -14.69 36.44
CA LYS A 106 -41.47 -15.33 35.12
C LYS A 106 -40.51 -16.52 35.14
N VAL A 107 -40.97 -17.67 34.71
CA VAL A 107 -40.21 -18.93 34.67
C VAL A 107 -40.36 -19.53 33.29
N GLN A 108 -39.26 -19.95 32.68
CA GLN A 108 -39.29 -20.73 31.43
C GLN A 108 -39.45 -22.24 31.74
N PHE A 109 -40.19 -22.95 30.88
CA PHE A 109 -40.36 -24.38 30.99
C PHE A 109 -40.15 -25.09 29.65
N GLY A 110 -39.73 -26.37 29.70
CA GLY A 110 -39.43 -27.16 28.50
C GLY A 110 -40.59 -27.99 28.00
N SER A 111 -41.46 -28.50 28.90
CA SER A 111 -42.57 -29.37 28.54
C SER A 111 -43.88 -28.91 29.18
N VAL A 112 -44.91 -28.71 28.36
CA VAL A 112 -46.22 -28.28 28.79
C VAL A 112 -46.88 -29.35 29.65
N ASP A 113 -46.73 -30.63 29.26
CA ASP A 113 -47.38 -31.76 29.94
C ASP A 113 -46.81 -32.00 31.35
N GLU A 114 -45.53 -31.72 31.56
CA GLU A 114 -44.88 -31.81 32.86
C GLU A 114 -45.38 -30.71 33.81
N VAL A 115 -45.49 -29.50 33.31
CA VAL A 115 -46.00 -28.36 34.05
C VAL A 115 -47.44 -28.55 34.44
N GLU A 116 -48.26 -29.03 33.50
CA GLU A 116 -49.68 -29.28 33.74
C GLU A 116 -49.89 -30.40 34.79
N ARG A 117 -49.16 -31.48 34.70
CA ARG A 117 -49.21 -32.57 35.72
C ARG A 117 -48.79 -32.06 37.09
N TYR A 118 -47.69 -31.31 37.16
CA TYR A 118 -47.20 -30.75 38.41
C TYR A 118 -48.17 -29.72 38.99
N ALA A 119 -48.70 -28.80 38.21
CA ALA A 119 -49.64 -27.77 38.65
C ALA A 119 -50.97 -28.39 39.12
N ASN A 120 -51.47 -29.42 38.43
CA ASN A 120 -52.68 -30.15 38.83
C ASN A 120 -52.50 -30.97 40.13
N GLN A 121 -51.30 -31.51 40.36
CA GLN A 121 -50.95 -32.16 41.62
C GLN A 121 -50.92 -31.11 42.77
N MET A 122 -50.31 -29.97 42.59
CA MET A 122 -50.23 -28.90 43.59
C MET A 122 -51.60 -28.27 43.88
N LEU A 123 -52.50 -28.22 42.90
CA LEU A 123 -53.90 -27.85 43.10
C LEU A 123 -54.63 -28.84 44.01
N LYS A 124 -54.46 -30.17 43.81
CA LYS A 124 -55.03 -31.19 44.65
C LYS A 124 -54.48 -31.12 46.09
N GLU A 125 -53.22 -30.84 46.25
CA GLU A 125 -52.56 -30.66 47.56
C GLU A 125 -52.89 -29.31 48.22
N LYS A 126 -53.71 -28.46 47.55
CA LYS A 126 -54.07 -27.07 48.02
C LYS A 126 -52.85 -26.13 48.23
N LYS A 127 -51.73 -26.41 47.59
CA LYS A 127 -50.53 -25.60 47.63
C LYS A 127 -50.56 -24.36 46.74
N ILE A 128 -51.38 -24.39 45.66
CA ILE A 128 -51.69 -23.27 44.79
C ILE A 128 -53.21 -23.09 44.70
N ARG A 129 -53.64 -21.85 44.45
CA ARG A 129 -55.08 -21.50 44.44
C ARG A 129 -55.74 -21.73 43.08
N SER A 130 -55.03 -21.46 42.03
CA SER A 130 -55.52 -21.63 40.65
C SER A 130 -54.37 -21.87 39.68
N PHE A 131 -54.66 -22.64 38.61
CA PHE A 131 -53.83 -22.82 37.44
C PHE A 131 -54.68 -22.51 36.21
N SER A 132 -54.17 -21.66 35.30
CA SER A 132 -54.89 -21.29 34.07
C SER A 132 -53.90 -21.14 32.92
N TYR A 133 -54.44 -21.19 31.69
CA TYR A 133 -53.70 -20.86 30.49
C TYR A 133 -54.09 -19.48 30.00
N ASP A 134 -53.05 -18.69 29.61
CA ASP A 134 -53.21 -17.42 28.91
C ASP A 134 -52.82 -17.67 27.44
N ASN A 135 -53.81 -17.63 26.55
CA ASN A 135 -53.59 -17.81 25.12
C ASN A 135 -53.55 -16.47 24.37
N GLN A 136 -53.61 -15.34 25.05
CA GLN A 136 -53.50 -14.03 24.42
C GLN A 136 -52.03 -13.77 24.05
N LYS A 137 -51.77 -13.62 22.75
CA LYS A 137 -50.59 -12.83 22.31
C LYS A 137 -50.83 -11.43 22.88
N ASP A 138 -49.90 -10.97 23.72
CA ASP A 138 -49.86 -9.56 24.07
C ASP A 138 -49.85 -8.76 22.76
N ASN A 139 -50.94 -8.08 22.45
CA ASN A 139 -51.06 -7.23 21.28
C ASN A 139 -50.22 -6.00 21.53
N ASP A 140 -48.90 -6.15 21.32
CA ASP A 140 -47.93 -5.04 21.40
C ASP A 140 -48.02 -4.05 20.25
N PHE A 141 -49.14 -4.04 19.50
CA PHE A 141 -49.35 -3.10 18.41
C PHE A 141 -49.30 -1.65 18.91
N LEU A 142 -49.93 -1.36 20.06
CA LEU A 142 -49.85 -0.04 20.64
C LEU A 142 -48.48 0.32 21.21
N SER A 143 -47.80 -0.64 21.85
CA SER A 143 -46.44 -0.40 22.37
C SER A 143 -45.43 -0.30 21.23
N THR A 144 -45.55 -1.08 20.16
CA THR A 144 -44.78 -0.98 18.93
C THR A 144 -45.03 0.37 18.21
N LEU A 145 -46.30 0.84 18.17
CA LEU A 145 -46.66 2.14 17.59
C LEU A 145 -46.08 3.30 18.42
N PHE A 146 -46.10 3.20 19.76
CA PHE A 146 -45.50 4.19 20.64
C PHE A 146 -43.95 4.20 20.54
N ASN A 147 -43.30 3.04 20.36
CA ASN A 147 -41.86 2.97 20.12
C ASN A 147 -41.47 3.49 18.74
N LEU A 148 -42.34 3.37 17.73
CA LEU A 148 -42.14 3.90 16.37
C LEU A 148 -42.51 5.38 16.24
N ALA A 149 -43.33 5.91 17.14
CA ALA A 149 -43.79 7.31 17.10
C ALA A 149 -42.62 8.34 17.05
N PRO A 150 -41.54 8.23 17.83
CA PRO A 150 -40.37 9.11 17.73
C PRO A 150 -39.69 9.05 16.37
N LEU A 151 -39.58 7.86 15.80
CA LEU A 151 -38.97 7.64 14.49
C LEU A 151 -39.83 8.20 13.36
N LEU A 152 -41.14 8.00 13.42
CA LEU A 152 -42.09 8.60 12.46
C LEU A 152 -42.13 10.11 12.58
N PHE A 153 -42.05 10.65 13.79
CA PHE A 153 -41.97 12.09 14.02
C PHE A 153 -40.64 12.67 13.46
N PHE A 154 -39.54 11.95 13.61
CA PHE A 154 -38.22 12.35 13.06
C PHE A 154 -38.20 12.30 11.53
N VAL A 155 -38.82 11.30 10.92
CA VAL A 155 -38.98 11.22 9.45
C VAL A 155 -39.89 12.33 8.93
N PHE A 156 -41.03 12.55 9.59
CA PHE A 156 -41.95 13.67 9.25
C PHE A 156 -41.25 15.02 9.40
N PHE A 157 -40.45 15.20 10.45
CA PHE A 157 -39.64 16.39 10.67
C PHE A 157 -38.61 16.63 9.57
N ILE A 158 -37.89 15.58 9.14
CA ILE A 158 -36.93 15.67 8.02
C ILE A 158 -37.67 16.06 6.73
N LEU A 159 -38.78 15.44 6.44
CA LEU A 159 -39.60 15.75 5.24
C LEU A 159 -40.17 17.16 5.29
N TRP A 160 -40.66 17.61 6.45
CA TRP A 160 -41.16 18.96 6.63
C TRP A 160 -40.05 20.02 6.55
N MET A 161 -38.89 19.75 7.11
CA MET A 161 -37.68 20.58 7.04
C MET A 161 -37.16 20.67 5.61
N SER A 162 -37.14 19.57 4.86
CA SER A 162 -36.72 19.53 3.46
C SER A 162 -37.69 20.31 2.55
N GLY A 163 -39.01 20.24 2.82
CA GLY A 163 -40.02 21.01 2.09
C GLY A 163 -39.95 22.53 2.33
N ARG A 164 -39.49 22.95 3.50
CA ARG A 164 -39.37 24.37 3.85
C ARG A 164 -38.07 25.03 3.41
N PHE A 165 -36.99 24.22 3.20
CA PHE A 165 -35.75 24.68 2.62
C PHE A 165 -35.80 24.80 1.09
N SER A 166 -36.76 24.15 0.46
CA SER A 166 -36.94 24.20 -1.01
C SER A 166 -37.61 25.46 -1.53
N GLY A 167 -38.17 26.30 -0.66
CA GLY A 167 -39.03 27.43 -1.04
C GLY A 167 -38.44 28.84 -0.92
N GLY A 168 -37.14 28.99 -0.71
CA GLY A 168 -36.63 30.36 -0.52
C GLY A 168 -35.13 30.52 -0.43
N MET A 169 -34.39 30.23 -1.50
CA MET A 169 -33.14 30.93 -1.73
C MET A 169 -32.69 30.71 -3.18
N GLY A 170 -32.71 31.80 -3.96
CA GLY A 170 -32.19 31.82 -5.31
C GLY A 170 -30.68 31.52 -5.33
N SER A 171 -30.28 30.81 -6.33
CA SER A 171 -28.96 30.75 -6.97
C SER A 171 -27.75 30.96 -6.06
N GLY A 172 -27.23 29.87 -5.50
CA GLY A 172 -25.92 29.87 -4.79
C GLY A 172 -25.72 28.62 -3.97
N GLY A 173 -25.36 27.49 -4.59
CA GLY A 173 -24.51 26.39 -4.12
C GLY A 173 -24.62 25.93 -2.66
N MET A 174 -25.63 25.14 -2.28
CA MET A 174 -25.54 24.26 -1.10
C MET A 174 -26.56 23.10 -1.16
N GLY A 175 -26.51 22.34 -2.23
CA GLY A 175 -27.27 21.10 -2.45
C GLY A 175 -26.37 19.85 -2.55
N GLY A 176 -25.31 19.73 -1.70
CA GLY A 176 -24.28 18.74 -1.87
C GLY A 176 -24.09 17.69 -0.76
N GLY A 177 -24.91 17.66 0.29
CA GLY A 177 -24.55 16.96 1.52
C GLY A 177 -24.75 15.44 1.56
N ILE A 178 -25.78 14.88 0.98
CA ILE A 178 -26.13 13.46 1.14
C ILE A 178 -26.08 12.68 -0.20
N PHE A 179 -26.35 13.37 -1.33
CA PHE A 179 -26.32 12.75 -2.67
C PHE A 179 -24.98 12.89 -3.40
N SER A 180 -23.95 13.53 -2.80
CA SER A 180 -22.64 13.72 -3.41
C SER A 180 -21.62 12.64 -3.04
N VAL A 181 -21.95 11.69 -2.17
CA VAL A 181 -21.03 10.65 -1.69
C VAL A 181 -20.52 9.75 -2.84
N GLY A 182 -21.32 9.57 -3.88
CA GLY A 182 -20.95 8.77 -5.06
C GLY A 182 -20.27 9.56 -6.19
N LYS A 183 -20.03 10.87 -6.03
CA LYS A 183 -19.33 11.64 -7.06
C LYS A 183 -17.83 11.43 -6.99
N SER A 184 -17.20 11.39 -8.14
CA SER A 184 -15.73 11.29 -8.26
C SER A 184 -15.07 12.51 -7.62
N LYS A 185 -14.02 12.26 -6.81
CA LYS A 185 -13.13 13.29 -6.24
C LYS A 185 -11.92 13.56 -7.14
N ALA A 186 -11.96 13.12 -8.40
CA ALA A 186 -10.84 13.27 -9.32
C ALA A 186 -10.43 14.73 -9.46
N LYS A 187 -9.13 14.98 -9.32
CA LYS A 187 -8.56 16.30 -9.62
C LYS A 187 -8.49 16.44 -11.13
N MET A 188 -9.28 17.34 -11.69
CA MET A 188 -9.27 17.64 -13.12
C MET A 188 -8.36 18.84 -13.38
N TYR A 189 -7.44 18.67 -14.32
CA TYR A 189 -6.59 19.73 -14.85
C TYR A 189 -7.06 20.05 -16.27
N GLU A 190 -7.65 21.21 -16.46
CA GLU A 190 -8.16 21.66 -17.77
C GLU A 190 -7.07 22.33 -18.61
N LYS A 191 -7.29 22.38 -19.91
CA LYS A 191 -6.38 22.95 -20.93
C LYS A 191 -6.00 24.43 -20.68
N GLY A 192 -6.73 25.18 -19.84
CA GLY A 192 -6.44 26.57 -19.47
C GLY A 192 -5.61 26.73 -18.19
N ASN A 193 -5.62 25.75 -17.29
CA ASN A 193 -4.71 25.59 -16.14
C ASN A 193 -3.72 24.46 -16.45
N ALA A 194 -2.99 24.60 -17.57
CA ALA A 194 -2.10 23.58 -18.09
C ALA A 194 -1.22 23.03 -16.98
N ILE A 195 -1.16 21.71 -16.89
CA ILE A 195 -0.05 21.04 -16.21
C ILE A 195 1.18 21.57 -16.93
N GLY A 196 1.89 22.56 -16.32
CA GLY A 196 3.10 23.14 -16.91
C GLY A 196 4.26 22.15 -17.02
N ILE A 197 3.99 20.86 -16.76
CA ILE A 197 4.94 19.75 -16.73
C ILE A 197 4.94 19.08 -18.09
N THR A 198 6.11 19.00 -18.71
CA THR A 198 6.37 18.34 -20.00
C THR A 198 7.49 17.31 -19.86
N PHE A 199 7.83 16.59 -20.94
CA PHE A 199 8.98 15.67 -20.90
C PHE A 199 10.32 16.34 -20.59
N LYS A 200 10.43 17.66 -20.72
CA LYS A 200 11.62 18.42 -20.34
C LYS A 200 11.83 18.47 -18.82
N ASP A 201 10.76 18.31 -18.06
CA ASP A 201 10.77 18.33 -16.60
C ASP A 201 11.01 16.94 -16.01
N VAL A 202 10.97 15.90 -16.83
CA VAL A 202 11.28 14.51 -16.46
C VAL A 202 12.72 14.23 -16.88
N ALA A 203 13.63 14.17 -15.93
CA ALA A 203 15.02 13.80 -16.17
C ALA A 203 15.17 12.27 -16.19
N GLY A 204 15.98 11.73 -17.11
CA GLY A 204 16.17 10.30 -17.29
C GLY A 204 14.94 9.59 -17.85
N GLN A 205 14.87 8.26 -17.65
CA GLN A 205 13.74 7.42 -18.07
C GLN A 205 13.49 7.44 -19.59
N GLU A 206 14.57 7.44 -20.39
CA GLU A 206 14.44 7.61 -21.85
C GLU A 206 13.65 6.48 -22.50
N GLY A 207 13.79 5.22 -22.04
CA GLY A 207 13.00 4.08 -22.49
C GLY A 207 11.50 4.29 -22.25
N ALA A 208 11.12 4.59 -21.00
CA ALA A 208 9.74 4.85 -20.64
C ALA A 208 9.16 6.07 -21.38
N LYS A 209 9.97 7.15 -21.56
CA LYS A 209 9.58 8.31 -22.37
C LYS A 209 9.32 7.95 -23.83
N GLN A 210 10.12 7.08 -24.40
CA GLN A 210 9.93 6.66 -25.79
C GLN A 210 8.62 5.91 -25.96
N GLU A 211 8.30 4.99 -25.06
CA GLU A 211 7.03 4.25 -25.09
C GLU A 211 5.80 5.16 -24.91
N VAL A 212 5.87 6.11 -23.95
CA VAL A 212 4.73 7.03 -23.74
C VAL A 212 4.61 8.10 -24.84
N LYS A 213 5.68 8.41 -25.61
CA LYS A 213 5.60 9.29 -26.77
C LYS A 213 4.63 8.77 -27.83
N GLU A 214 4.53 7.45 -28.02
CA GLU A 214 3.53 6.88 -28.92
C GLU A 214 2.11 7.20 -28.48
N ILE A 215 1.86 7.21 -27.16
CA ILE A 215 0.56 7.59 -26.58
C ILE A 215 0.27 9.07 -26.84
N VAL A 216 1.28 9.94 -26.69
CA VAL A 216 1.16 11.38 -26.99
C VAL A 216 0.89 11.63 -28.46
N ASP A 217 1.65 10.98 -29.34
CA ASP A 217 1.49 11.13 -30.81
C ASP A 217 0.11 10.66 -31.25
N PHE A 218 -0.38 9.60 -30.65
CA PHE A 218 -1.72 9.13 -30.88
C PHE A 218 -2.80 10.15 -30.44
N LEU A 219 -2.68 10.72 -29.24
CA LEU A 219 -3.64 11.73 -28.74
C LEU A 219 -3.63 13.00 -29.58
N LYS A 220 -2.46 13.35 -30.17
CA LYS A 220 -2.31 14.50 -31.08
C LYS A 220 -2.87 14.20 -32.49
N ASN A 221 -2.63 13.01 -33.02
CA ASN A 221 -2.91 12.63 -34.41
C ASN A 221 -3.57 11.25 -34.51
N PRO A 222 -4.79 11.04 -34.02
CA PRO A 222 -5.43 9.73 -33.98
C PRO A 222 -5.69 9.14 -35.37
N GLN A 223 -5.94 9.96 -36.40
CA GLN A 223 -6.26 9.53 -37.75
C GLN A 223 -5.09 8.78 -38.40
N LYS A 224 -3.85 9.19 -38.19
CA LYS A 224 -2.65 8.54 -38.74
C LYS A 224 -2.59 7.04 -38.40
N TYR A 225 -3.08 6.64 -37.24
CA TYR A 225 -3.05 5.25 -36.79
C TYR A 225 -4.30 4.48 -37.25
N THR A 226 -5.45 5.13 -37.22
CA THR A 226 -6.72 4.49 -37.68
C THR A 226 -6.76 4.22 -39.16
N ASP A 227 -6.16 5.07 -40.01
CA ASP A 227 -6.10 4.92 -41.46
C ASP A 227 -5.26 3.69 -41.85
N LEU A 228 -4.30 3.29 -41.04
CA LEU A 228 -3.49 2.08 -41.24
C LEU A 228 -4.12 0.82 -40.58
N GLY A 229 -5.32 0.94 -39.99
CA GLY A 229 -6.00 -0.17 -39.32
C GLY A 229 -5.44 -0.47 -37.92
N GLY A 230 -4.54 0.39 -37.39
CA GLY A 230 -3.96 0.25 -36.07
C GLY A 230 -5.03 0.40 -34.96
N LYS A 231 -4.99 -0.50 -33.96
CA LYS A 231 -5.82 -0.40 -32.75
C LYS A 231 -5.05 0.36 -31.68
N ILE A 232 -5.72 1.33 -31.12
CA ILE A 232 -5.18 2.18 -30.07
C ILE A 232 -5.14 1.41 -28.74
N PRO A 233 -4.03 1.46 -27.97
CA PRO A 233 -4.06 0.92 -26.63
C PRO A 233 -5.05 1.71 -25.78
N LYS A 234 -5.99 1.02 -25.13
CA LYS A 234 -6.98 1.66 -24.24
C LYS A 234 -6.34 2.11 -22.93
N GLY A 235 -5.31 1.41 -22.48
CA GLY A 235 -4.63 1.71 -21.25
C GLY A 235 -3.17 1.29 -21.24
N ALA A 236 -2.35 2.01 -20.47
CA ALA A 236 -0.99 1.64 -20.17
C ALA A 236 -0.75 1.66 -18.64
N LEU A 237 0.01 0.67 -18.18
CA LEU A 237 0.35 0.50 -16.78
C LEU A 237 1.81 0.90 -16.56
N LEU A 238 2.06 1.91 -15.73
CA LEU A 238 3.38 2.32 -15.29
C LEU A 238 3.79 1.47 -14.09
N VAL A 239 4.81 0.64 -14.26
CA VAL A 239 5.29 -0.32 -13.26
C VAL A 239 6.68 0.08 -12.81
N GLY A 240 6.98 0.03 -11.52
CA GLY A 240 8.34 0.27 -11.02
C GLY A 240 8.38 0.60 -9.54
N PRO A 241 9.59 0.71 -8.96
CA PRO A 241 9.78 1.04 -7.56
C PRO A 241 9.16 2.39 -7.16
N PRO A 242 8.86 2.62 -5.86
CA PRO A 242 8.37 3.92 -5.41
C PRO A 242 9.41 5.01 -5.65
N GLY A 243 8.95 6.23 -5.90
CA GLY A 243 9.84 7.37 -6.09
C GLY A 243 10.50 7.53 -7.47
N THR A 244 10.26 6.61 -8.42
CA THR A 244 10.86 6.64 -9.76
C THR A 244 10.23 7.65 -10.72
N GLY A 245 9.17 8.36 -10.28
CA GLY A 245 8.56 9.44 -11.07
C GLY A 245 7.36 9.02 -11.93
N LYS A 246 6.72 7.87 -11.69
CA LYS A 246 5.54 7.38 -12.44
C LYS A 246 4.43 8.43 -12.56
N THR A 247 4.04 9.04 -11.44
CA THR A 247 3.03 10.12 -11.41
C THR A 247 3.49 11.37 -12.15
N LEU A 248 4.78 11.70 -12.10
CA LEU A 248 5.37 12.82 -12.83
C LEU A 248 5.34 12.56 -14.34
N LEU A 249 5.71 11.35 -14.76
CA LEU A 249 5.68 10.93 -16.16
C LEU A 249 4.26 10.98 -16.72
N ALA A 250 3.25 10.47 -15.98
CA ALA A 250 1.86 10.54 -16.40
C ALA A 250 1.37 11.99 -16.59
N LYS A 251 1.76 12.91 -15.71
CA LYS A 251 1.48 14.35 -15.87
C LYS A 251 2.18 14.93 -17.07
N ALA A 252 3.45 14.55 -17.32
CA ALA A 252 4.20 15.01 -18.48
C ALA A 252 3.59 14.56 -19.81
N VAL A 253 3.04 13.32 -19.86
CA VAL A 253 2.30 12.81 -21.02
C VAL A 253 1.09 13.71 -21.33
N ALA A 254 0.32 14.07 -20.30
CA ALA A 254 -0.86 14.91 -20.49
C ALA A 254 -0.50 16.36 -20.89
N GLY A 255 0.55 16.91 -20.27
CA GLY A 255 1.06 18.25 -20.63
C GLY A 255 1.61 18.28 -22.06
N GLU A 256 2.36 17.27 -22.48
CA GLU A 256 2.91 17.15 -23.83
C GLU A 256 1.80 16.92 -24.87
N ALA A 257 0.78 16.12 -24.54
CA ALA A 257 -0.38 15.90 -25.42
C ALA A 257 -1.34 17.10 -25.48
N GLY A 258 -1.31 17.99 -24.48
CA GLY A 258 -2.19 19.14 -24.35
C GLY A 258 -3.67 18.79 -24.15
N VAL A 259 -3.95 17.65 -23.50
CA VAL A 259 -5.30 17.14 -23.23
C VAL A 259 -5.68 17.25 -21.75
N PRO A 260 -6.98 17.28 -21.42
CA PRO A 260 -7.44 17.22 -20.04
C PRO A 260 -6.92 15.97 -19.30
N PHE A 261 -6.59 16.15 -18.03
CA PHE A 261 -6.01 15.11 -17.17
C PHE A 261 -6.84 14.93 -15.90
N PHE A 262 -7.40 13.74 -15.73
CA PHE A 262 -8.12 13.34 -14.53
C PHE A 262 -7.22 12.49 -13.67
N SER A 263 -6.88 12.96 -12.47
CA SER A 263 -6.01 12.22 -11.54
C SER A 263 -6.76 11.78 -10.30
N MET A 264 -6.63 10.50 -9.96
CA MET A 264 -7.25 9.88 -8.79
C MET A 264 -6.31 8.82 -8.21
N SER A 265 -6.33 8.61 -6.90
CA SER A 265 -5.66 7.47 -6.27
C SER A 265 -6.60 6.25 -6.27
N GLY A 266 -6.03 5.04 -6.43
CA GLY A 266 -6.78 3.79 -6.24
C GLY A 266 -7.45 3.71 -4.87
N SER A 267 -6.81 4.27 -3.83
CA SER A 267 -7.38 4.34 -2.48
C SER A 267 -8.66 5.19 -2.40
N ASP A 268 -8.86 6.18 -3.29
CA ASP A 268 -10.07 7.01 -3.31
C ASP A 268 -11.33 6.23 -3.73
N PHE A 269 -11.16 5.07 -4.36
CA PHE A 269 -12.26 4.19 -4.72
C PHE A 269 -12.65 3.22 -3.59
N VAL A 270 -11.77 3.03 -2.60
CA VAL A 270 -12.01 2.12 -1.48
C VAL A 270 -12.77 2.85 -0.39
N GLU A 271 -14.03 2.48 -0.19
CA GLU A 271 -14.92 3.06 0.82
C GLU A 271 -15.57 1.95 1.65
N MET A 272 -16.06 2.28 2.85
CA MET A 272 -16.77 1.33 3.71
C MET A 272 -18.22 1.06 3.27
N PHE A 273 -18.80 1.94 2.45
CA PHE A 273 -20.19 1.84 2.02
C PHE A 273 -20.28 1.11 0.68
N VAL A 274 -21.10 0.07 0.64
CA VAL A 274 -21.30 -0.77 -0.55
C VAL A 274 -21.81 0.06 -1.75
N GLY A 275 -21.16 -0.08 -2.89
CA GLY A 275 -21.53 0.54 -4.16
C GLY A 275 -20.99 1.96 -4.38
N VAL A 276 -20.39 2.60 -3.38
CA VAL A 276 -19.84 3.97 -3.51
C VAL A 276 -18.63 3.98 -4.41
N GLY A 277 -17.70 3.03 -4.25
CA GLY A 277 -16.52 2.89 -5.11
C GLY A 277 -16.90 2.70 -6.58
N ALA A 278 -17.80 1.75 -6.84
CA ALA A 278 -18.32 1.50 -8.18
C ALA A 278 -19.05 2.73 -8.79
N SER A 279 -19.73 3.52 -7.97
CA SER A 279 -20.38 4.77 -8.42
C SER A 279 -19.35 5.83 -8.80
N ARG A 280 -18.26 5.97 -8.04
CA ARG A 280 -17.16 6.90 -8.37
C ARG A 280 -16.44 6.52 -9.64
N VAL A 281 -16.22 5.23 -9.87
CA VAL A 281 -15.65 4.73 -11.13
C VAL A 281 -16.54 5.18 -12.29
N ARG A 282 -17.82 4.86 -12.27
CA ARG A 282 -18.77 5.25 -13.35
C ARG A 282 -18.83 6.76 -13.56
N ASP A 283 -18.82 7.54 -12.48
CA ASP A 283 -18.85 9.01 -12.58
C ASP A 283 -17.57 9.58 -13.20
N LEU A 284 -16.39 9.07 -12.80
CA LEU A 284 -15.09 9.42 -13.39
C LEU A 284 -15.08 9.16 -14.90
N PHE A 285 -15.48 7.95 -15.30
CA PHE A 285 -15.49 7.56 -16.70
C PHE A 285 -16.50 8.34 -17.54
N ARG A 286 -17.65 8.69 -16.95
CA ARG A 286 -18.64 9.57 -17.60
C ARG A 286 -18.07 10.97 -17.83
N GLN A 287 -17.43 11.58 -16.82
CA GLN A 287 -16.78 12.89 -16.93
C GLN A 287 -15.67 12.88 -17.99
N ALA A 288 -14.88 11.81 -18.04
CA ALA A 288 -13.82 11.65 -19.05
C ALA A 288 -14.39 11.54 -20.47
N LYS A 289 -15.47 10.79 -20.66
CA LYS A 289 -16.17 10.71 -21.96
C LYS A 289 -16.66 12.08 -22.44
N GLU A 290 -17.19 12.89 -21.52
CA GLU A 290 -17.67 14.26 -21.82
C GLU A 290 -16.54 15.23 -22.23
N LYS A 291 -15.30 14.94 -21.79
CA LYS A 291 -14.10 15.79 -22.01
C LYS A 291 -13.08 15.18 -22.96
N SER A 292 -13.47 14.18 -23.73
CA SER A 292 -12.59 13.54 -24.74
C SER A 292 -12.13 14.55 -25.82
N PRO A 293 -10.83 14.49 -26.28
CA PRO A 293 -9.79 13.56 -25.88
C PRO A 293 -9.18 13.92 -24.52
N CYS A 294 -8.93 12.91 -23.65
CA CYS A 294 -8.41 13.12 -22.31
C CYS A 294 -7.63 11.90 -21.79
N ILE A 295 -6.92 12.09 -20.69
CA ILE A 295 -6.22 11.02 -19.96
C ILE A 295 -6.86 10.86 -18.58
N ILE A 296 -7.19 9.62 -18.20
CA ILE A 296 -7.49 9.21 -16.84
C ILE A 296 -6.22 8.61 -16.24
N PHE A 297 -5.78 9.13 -15.11
CA PHE A 297 -4.66 8.57 -14.36
C PHE A 297 -5.11 8.04 -13.01
N ILE A 298 -4.81 6.77 -12.76
CA ILE A 298 -5.11 6.08 -11.51
C ILE A 298 -3.79 5.70 -10.84
N ASP A 299 -3.42 6.42 -9.79
CA ASP A 299 -2.23 6.09 -9.02
C ASP A 299 -2.53 4.97 -8.02
N GLU A 300 -1.54 4.16 -7.67
CA GLU A 300 -1.69 3.03 -6.74
C GLU A 300 -2.88 2.12 -7.08
N ILE A 301 -2.95 1.69 -8.34
CA ILE A 301 -4.07 0.88 -8.84
C ILE A 301 -4.22 -0.44 -8.07
N ASP A 302 -3.15 -0.95 -7.46
CA ASP A 302 -3.14 -2.15 -6.62
C ASP A 302 -4.03 -2.01 -5.37
N ALA A 303 -4.39 -0.80 -4.94
CA ALA A 303 -5.38 -0.59 -3.90
C ALA A 303 -6.77 -1.16 -4.28
N VAL A 304 -7.16 -1.11 -5.55
CA VAL A 304 -8.44 -1.63 -6.06
C VAL A 304 -8.25 -2.91 -6.85
N GLY A 305 -7.15 -2.99 -7.62
CA GLY A 305 -6.89 -4.03 -8.61
C GLY A 305 -6.27 -5.31 -8.06
N ARG A 306 -6.20 -5.51 -6.76
CA ARG A 306 -5.55 -6.67 -6.16
C ARG A 306 -6.25 -7.97 -6.51
N ALA A 307 -5.47 -9.01 -6.83
CA ALA A 307 -5.96 -10.36 -7.12
C ALA A 307 -6.81 -10.93 -5.98
N ARG A 308 -7.84 -11.70 -6.35
CA ARG A 308 -8.78 -12.32 -5.42
C ARG A 308 -8.07 -13.25 -4.45
N SER A 309 -8.33 -13.09 -3.16
CA SER A 309 -7.85 -14.03 -2.14
C SER A 309 -8.55 -15.37 -2.30
N LYS A 310 -7.79 -16.46 -2.36
CA LYS A 310 -8.33 -17.84 -2.40
C LYS A 310 -8.97 -18.27 -1.08
N ASN A 311 -8.92 -17.46 -0.02
CA ASN A 311 -9.50 -17.78 1.29
C ASN A 311 -10.77 -16.95 1.55
N PRO A 312 -11.97 -17.57 1.50
CA PRO A 312 -13.25 -16.86 1.72
C PRO A 312 -13.52 -16.45 3.18
N ALA A 313 -12.67 -16.85 4.13
CA ALA A 313 -12.92 -16.66 5.57
C ALA A 313 -12.64 -15.24 6.10
N MET A 314 -12.12 -14.33 5.29
CA MET A 314 -11.93 -12.91 5.64
C MET A 314 -12.94 -12.04 4.87
N GLY A 315 -14.17 -11.98 5.36
CA GLY A 315 -15.28 -11.22 4.79
C GLY A 315 -15.08 -9.70 4.82
N GLY A 316 -14.21 -9.18 3.98
CA GLY A 316 -13.95 -7.75 3.86
C GLY A 316 -13.68 -7.27 2.41
N ASN A 317 -13.80 -8.15 1.42
CA ASN A 317 -13.33 -7.87 0.05
C ASN A 317 -14.45 -7.55 -0.96
N ASP A 318 -15.74 -7.72 -0.60
CA ASP A 318 -16.85 -7.60 -1.56
C ASP A 318 -16.94 -6.23 -2.22
N GLU A 319 -16.65 -5.15 -1.48
CA GLU A 319 -16.71 -3.79 -2.03
C GLU A 319 -15.56 -3.49 -3.00
N ARG A 320 -14.36 -4.01 -2.72
CA ARG A 320 -13.22 -3.90 -3.65
C ARG A 320 -13.50 -4.65 -4.95
N GLU A 321 -14.04 -5.86 -4.87
CA GLU A 321 -14.38 -6.65 -6.06
C GLU A 321 -15.47 -5.99 -6.89
N ASN A 322 -16.48 -5.40 -6.25
CA ASN A 322 -17.52 -4.63 -6.92
C ASN A 322 -16.93 -3.43 -7.65
N THR A 323 -16.01 -2.73 -7.02
CA THR A 323 -15.32 -1.58 -7.60
C THR A 323 -14.41 -2.00 -8.76
N LEU A 324 -13.63 -3.08 -8.59
CA LEU A 324 -12.81 -3.66 -9.66
C LEU A 324 -13.67 -4.07 -10.86
N ASN A 325 -14.77 -4.78 -10.64
CA ASN A 325 -15.68 -5.19 -11.69
C ASN A 325 -16.30 -3.99 -12.43
N ALA A 326 -16.62 -2.90 -11.71
CA ALA A 326 -17.07 -1.66 -12.32
C ALA A 326 -15.97 -1.04 -13.20
N LEU A 327 -14.72 -1.02 -12.72
CA LEU A 327 -13.58 -0.52 -13.48
C LEU A 327 -13.39 -1.34 -14.78
N LEU A 328 -13.38 -2.67 -14.67
CA LEU A 328 -13.24 -3.56 -15.81
C LEU A 328 -14.37 -3.35 -16.84
N THR A 329 -15.60 -3.21 -16.36
CA THR A 329 -16.79 -2.97 -17.20
C THR A 329 -16.70 -1.64 -17.93
N GLU A 330 -16.28 -0.56 -17.26
CA GLU A 330 -16.10 0.75 -17.87
C GLU A 330 -14.97 0.74 -18.90
N MET A 331 -13.85 0.06 -18.63
CA MET A 331 -12.73 -0.11 -19.59
C MET A 331 -13.17 -0.89 -20.84
N ASP A 332 -13.94 -1.95 -20.67
CA ASP A 332 -14.45 -2.73 -21.79
C ASP A 332 -15.49 -1.95 -22.60
N GLY A 333 -16.27 -1.11 -21.93
CA GLY A 333 -17.32 -0.26 -22.53
C GLY A 333 -16.81 0.91 -23.39
N PHE A 334 -15.50 1.15 -23.45
CA PHE A 334 -14.92 2.11 -24.37
C PHE A 334 -14.81 1.51 -25.78
N GLY A 335 -15.36 2.20 -26.77
CA GLY A 335 -15.06 1.95 -28.17
C GLY A 335 -13.58 2.24 -28.49
N THR A 336 -13.02 1.58 -29.47
CA THR A 336 -11.61 1.74 -29.88
C THR A 336 -11.21 3.16 -30.28
N ASN A 337 -12.17 4.08 -30.47
CA ASN A 337 -11.95 5.47 -30.93
C ASN A 337 -12.49 6.52 -29.97
N SER A 338 -12.63 6.20 -28.68
CA SER A 338 -13.23 7.14 -27.71
C SER A 338 -12.35 8.35 -27.36
N GLY A 339 -11.08 8.36 -27.75
CA GLY A 339 -10.13 9.43 -27.41
C GLY A 339 -9.77 9.51 -25.93
N VAL A 340 -10.18 8.53 -25.12
CA VAL A 340 -9.84 8.44 -23.70
C VAL A 340 -8.78 7.36 -23.50
N ILE A 341 -7.65 7.72 -22.89
CA ILE A 341 -6.58 6.79 -22.54
C ILE A 341 -6.49 6.70 -21.02
N ILE A 342 -6.36 5.48 -20.53
CA ILE A 342 -6.22 5.21 -19.10
C ILE A 342 -4.75 4.91 -18.81
N LEU A 343 -4.13 5.75 -17.99
CA LEU A 343 -2.82 5.46 -17.41
C LEU A 343 -3.02 5.01 -15.97
N ALA A 344 -2.38 3.93 -15.57
CA ALA A 344 -2.35 3.54 -14.18
C ALA A 344 -0.91 3.38 -13.69
N ALA A 345 -0.68 3.54 -12.39
CA ALA A 345 0.62 3.31 -11.79
C ALA A 345 0.52 2.33 -10.64
N THR A 346 1.52 1.46 -10.52
CA THR A 346 1.67 0.53 -9.39
C THR A 346 3.13 0.30 -9.06
N ASN A 347 3.39 0.02 -7.79
CA ASN A 347 4.70 -0.46 -7.33
C ASN A 347 4.76 -1.99 -7.30
N ARG A 348 3.61 -2.69 -7.43
CA ARG A 348 3.47 -4.12 -7.22
C ARG A 348 2.57 -4.76 -8.27
N VAL A 349 3.12 -4.98 -9.45
CA VAL A 349 2.38 -5.64 -10.56
C VAL A 349 1.99 -7.08 -10.21
N ASP A 350 2.81 -7.76 -9.40
CA ASP A 350 2.59 -9.12 -8.89
C ASP A 350 1.28 -9.29 -8.10
N MET A 351 0.77 -8.19 -7.52
CA MET A 351 -0.46 -8.19 -6.73
C MET A 351 -1.72 -7.95 -7.55
N LEU A 352 -1.59 -7.53 -8.82
CA LEU A 352 -2.73 -7.18 -9.64
C LEU A 352 -3.50 -8.40 -10.14
N ASP A 353 -4.82 -8.25 -10.26
CA ASP A 353 -5.66 -9.24 -10.90
C ASP A 353 -5.33 -9.33 -12.40
N SER A 354 -5.06 -10.54 -12.87
CA SER A 354 -4.71 -10.82 -14.27
C SER A 354 -5.76 -10.33 -15.27
N ALA A 355 -7.00 -10.11 -14.82
CA ALA A 355 -8.05 -9.53 -15.66
C ALA A 355 -7.76 -8.09 -16.08
N LEU A 356 -7.01 -7.32 -15.27
CA LEU A 356 -6.58 -5.96 -15.63
C LEU A 356 -5.55 -5.94 -16.77
N LEU A 357 -4.68 -6.96 -16.81
CA LEU A 357 -3.56 -7.07 -17.76
C LEU A 357 -3.95 -7.72 -19.10
N ARG A 358 -5.25 -7.95 -19.32
CA ARG A 358 -5.73 -8.52 -20.60
C ARG A 358 -5.78 -7.47 -21.70
N ALA A 359 -5.58 -7.93 -22.94
CA ALA A 359 -5.73 -7.10 -24.14
C ALA A 359 -7.07 -6.34 -24.15
N GLY A 360 -7.02 -5.05 -24.47
CA GLY A 360 -8.17 -4.15 -24.45
C GLY A 360 -8.41 -3.46 -23.10
N ARG A 361 -7.52 -3.65 -22.10
CA ARG A 361 -7.50 -2.98 -20.81
C ARG A 361 -6.14 -2.31 -20.59
N PHE A 362 -5.27 -2.82 -19.70
CA PHE A 362 -3.87 -2.41 -19.62
C PHE A 362 -3.04 -3.36 -20.49
N ASP A 363 -3.02 -3.10 -21.76
CA ASP A 363 -2.36 -3.93 -22.76
C ASP A 363 -0.89 -3.56 -22.99
N ARG A 364 -0.42 -2.49 -22.35
CA ARG A 364 0.99 -2.09 -22.31
C ARG A 364 1.46 -1.94 -20.88
N GLU A 365 2.56 -2.59 -20.54
CA GLU A 365 3.28 -2.42 -19.29
C GLU A 365 4.55 -1.62 -19.59
N ILE A 366 4.65 -0.43 -19.01
CA ILE A 366 5.78 0.49 -19.19
C ILE A 366 6.58 0.48 -17.89
N HIS A 367 7.80 -0.03 -17.99
CA HIS A 367 8.69 -0.11 -16.84
C HIS A 367 9.37 1.24 -16.58
N VAL A 368 9.27 1.72 -15.33
CA VAL A 368 9.89 2.95 -14.83
C VAL A 368 10.85 2.54 -13.71
N ASP A 369 12.03 2.11 -14.12
CA ASP A 369 13.05 1.53 -13.25
C ASP A 369 13.78 2.59 -12.42
N LEU A 370 14.64 2.14 -11.50
CA LEU A 370 15.55 3.03 -10.79
C LEU A 370 16.53 3.67 -11.79
N PRO A 371 16.83 4.97 -11.62
CA PRO A 371 17.68 5.68 -12.58
C PRO A 371 19.13 5.19 -12.56
N GLY A 372 19.72 4.98 -13.74
CA GLY A 372 21.13 4.69 -13.91
C GLY A 372 22.02 5.92 -13.62
N LEU A 373 23.34 5.75 -13.66
CA LEU A 373 24.31 6.79 -13.28
C LEU A 373 24.07 8.12 -14.02
N ASN A 374 23.94 8.06 -15.35
CA ASN A 374 23.74 9.27 -16.17
C ASN A 374 22.37 9.92 -15.92
N GLU A 375 21.37 9.11 -15.66
CA GLU A 375 20.03 9.58 -15.34
C GLU A 375 19.99 10.23 -13.95
N ARG A 376 20.68 9.66 -12.94
CA ARG A 376 20.82 10.30 -11.61
C ARG A 376 21.51 11.65 -11.72
N LYS A 377 22.56 11.75 -12.54
CA LYS A 377 23.22 13.03 -12.83
C LYS A 377 22.21 14.06 -13.39
N ALA A 378 21.40 13.67 -14.37
CA ALA A 378 20.37 14.53 -14.94
C ALA A 378 19.30 14.94 -13.90
N ILE A 379 18.91 14.00 -13.02
CA ILE A 379 17.94 14.26 -11.93
C ILE A 379 18.55 15.24 -10.90
N PHE A 380 19.81 15.06 -10.50
CA PHE A 380 20.50 16.03 -9.63
C PHE A 380 20.50 17.42 -10.24
N LEU A 381 20.83 17.57 -11.53
CA LEU A 381 20.83 18.87 -12.21
C LEU A 381 19.46 19.55 -12.16
N VAL A 382 18.37 18.80 -12.24
CA VAL A 382 17.00 19.36 -12.10
C VAL A 382 16.75 19.85 -10.67
N HIS A 383 17.09 19.04 -9.66
CA HIS A 383 16.80 19.35 -8.26
C HIS A 383 17.78 20.38 -7.65
N LEU A 384 18.95 20.57 -8.26
CA LEU A 384 19.92 21.59 -7.86
C LEU A 384 19.55 23.00 -8.36
N LYS A 385 18.74 23.13 -9.43
CA LYS A 385 18.35 24.44 -9.99
C LYS A 385 17.84 25.46 -8.96
N PRO A 386 16.96 25.10 -8.01
CA PRO A 386 16.45 26.03 -7.00
C PRO A 386 17.43 26.28 -5.83
N ILE A 387 18.54 25.52 -5.73
CA ILE A 387 19.44 25.51 -4.58
C ILE A 387 20.68 26.35 -4.91
N LYS A 388 21.12 27.16 -3.97
CA LYS A 388 22.39 27.89 -4.09
C LYS A 388 23.52 26.95 -3.69
N ILE A 389 24.27 26.49 -4.67
CA ILE A 389 25.45 25.62 -4.48
C ILE A 389 26.74 26.44 -4.66
N ASP A 390 27.83 25.97 -4.06
CA ASP A 390 29.19 26.51 -4.28
C ASP A 390 29.95 25.68 -5.34
N GLU A 391 31.18 26.15 -5.65
CA GLU A 391 32.03 25.52 -6.67
C GLU A 391 32.55 24.11 -6.27
N THR A 392 32.42 23.74 -5.00
CA THR A 392 32.92 22.43 -4.51
C THR A 392 31.99 21.27 -4.85
N VAL A 393 30.75 21.57 -5.31
CA VAL A 393 29.72 20.55 -5.59
C VAL A 393 29.99 19.91 -6.94
N ASP A 394 30.38 18.65 -6.89
CA ASP A 394 30.57 17.80 -8.06
C ASP A 394 29.35 16.86 -8.24
N VAL A 395 28.58 17.12 -9.28
CA VAL A 395 27.37 16.35 -9.60
C VAL A 395 27.71 14.92 -10.00
N ASP A 396 28.83 14.69 -10.66
CA ASP A 396 29.28 13.36 -11.03
C ASP A 396 29.60 12.52 -9.80
N LEU A 397 30.26 13.12 -8.82
CA LEU A 397 30.51 12.48 -7.53
C LEU A 397 29.22 12.14 -6.80
N LEU A 398 28.27 13.08 -6.75
CA LEU A 398 26.98 12.86 -6.09
C LEU A 398 26.19 11.71 -6.74
N ALA A 399 26.16 11.67 -8.08
CA ALA A 399 25.51 10.59 -8.81
C ALA A 399 26.18 9.23 -8.56
N ARG A 400 27.52 9.19 -8.45
CA ARG A 400 28.25 7.97 -8.08
C ARG A 400 27.98 7.52 -6.66
N GLN A 401 27.81 8.45 -5.72
CA GLN A 401 27.58 8.12 -4.31
C GLN A 401 26.13 7.74 -3.97
N THR A 402 25.21 7.82 -4.93
CA THR A 402 23.79 7.51 -4.73
C THR A 402 23.28 6.38 -5.63
N PRO A 403 23.97 5.23 -5.73
CA PRO A 403 23.48 4.12 -6.52
C PRO A 403 22.20 3.54 -5.90
N GLY A 404 21.25 3.15 -6.75
CA GLY A 404 19.96 2.62 -6.31
C GLY A 404 18.99 3.66 -5.73
N PHE A 405 19.36 4.96 -5.74
CA PHE A 405 18.43 6.00 -5.31
C PHE A 405 17.41 6.30 -6.41
N SER A 406 16.17 6.44 -5.99
CA SER A 406 15.10 6.94 -6.85
C SER A 406 15.18 8.46 -7.05
N GLY A 407 14.40 8.99 -7.99
CA GLY A 407 14.30 10.44 -8.16
C GLY A 407 13.80 11.16 -6.90
N ALA A 408 12.93 10.53 -6.12
CA ALA A 408 12.45 11.08 -4.85
C ALA A 408 13.54 11.10 -3.78
N ASP A 409 14.39 10.07 -3.73
CA ASP A 409 15.52 10.02 -2.80
C ASP A 409 16.55 11.12 -3.13
N ILE A 410 16.84 11.33 -4.41
CA ILE A 410 17.73 12.41 -4.88
C ILE A 410 17.15 13.78 -4.52
N ALA A 411 15.86 13.99 -4.73
CA ALA A 411 15.19 15.23 -4.31
C ALA A 411 15.31 15.44 -2.79
N ASN A 412 15.17 14.38 -2.01
CA ASN A 412 15.33 14.41 -0.56
C ASN A 412 16.78 14.72 -0.16
N VAL A 413 17.79 14.14 -0.83
CA VAL A 413 19.22 14.49 -0.62
C VAL A 413 19.45 15.98 -0.84
N CYS A 414 18.96 16.52 -1.94
CA CYS A 414 19.11 17.94 -2.28
C CYS A 414 18.46 18.85 -1.22
N ASN A 415 17.26 18.50 -0.78
CA ASN A 415 16.56 19.22 0.29
C ASN A 415 17.28 19.13 1.63
N GLU A 416 17.72 17.92 2.02
CA GLU A 416 18.41 17.71 3.30
C GLU A 416 19.77 18.42 3.34
N ALA A 417 20.52 18.42 2.23
CA ALA A 417 21.77 19.18 2.12
C ALA A 417 21.54 20.68 2.33
N ALA A 418 20.48 21.24 1.74
CA ALA A 418 20.10 22.64 1.96
C ALA A 418 19.73 22.92 3.42
N LEU A 419 19.03 21.99 4.09
CA LEU A 419 18.69 22.10 5.52
C LEU A 419 19.92 22.01 6.42
N ILE A 420 20.91 21.17 6.06
CA ILE A 420 22.18 21.05 6.78
C ILE A 420 22.99 22.36 6.64
N ALA A 421 23.11 22.89 5.43
CA ALA A 421 23.79 24.15 5.17
C ALA A 421 23.13 25.32 5.95
N ALA A 422 21.80 25.38 5.94
CA ALA A 422 21.05 26.38 6.70
C ALA A 422 21.27 26.28 8.20
N ARG A 423 21.36 25.06 8.76
CA ARG A 423 21.64 24.82 10.19
C ARG A 423 23.04 25.29 10.61
N HIS A 424 23.97 25.32 9.68
CA HIS A 424 25.32 25.80 9.89
C HIS A 424 25.51 27.27 9.46
N ASP A 425 24.41 28.02 9.23
CA ASP A 425 24.40 29.43 8.82
C ASP A 425 25.22 29.72 7.55
N LYS A 426 25.34 28.71 6.65
CA LYS A 426 26.06 28.85 5.38
C LYS A 426 25.21 29.61 4.35
N LYS A 427 25.87 30.34 3.43
CA LYS A 427 25.23 31.10 2.35
C LYS A 427 24.99 30.28 1.08
N ALA A 428 25.69 29.16 0.93
CA ALA A 428 25.60 28.22 -0.17
C ALA A 428 25.85 26.79 0.34
N VAL A 429 25.30 25.83 -0.35
CA VAL A 429 25.45 24.40 -0.03
C VAL A 429 26.74 23.90 -0.63
N CYS A 430 27.61 23.29 0.17
CA CYS A 430 28.89 22.77 -0.27
C CYS A 430 28.85 21.21 -0.41
N LYS A 431 29.92 20.66 -1.02
CA LYS A 431 30.07 19.19 -1.18
C LYS A 431 29.83 18.43 0.14
N GLN A 432 30.36 18.93 1.27
CA GLN A 432 30.26 18.27 2.55
C GLN A 432 28.81 18.17 3.03
N ASP A 433 27.98 19.19 2.78
CA ASP A 433 26.57 19.17 3.18
C ASP A 433 25.79 18.08 2.43
N PHE A 434 26.14 17.83 1.16
CA PHE A 434 25.56 16.72 0.40
C PHE A 434 26.00 15.36 0.92
N LEU A 435 27.28 15.21 1.26
CA LEU A 435 27.80 13.97 1.86
C LEU A 435 27.10 13.66 3.18
N ASP A 436 26.95 14.68 4.03
CA ASP A 436 26.25 14.57 5.31
C ASP A 436 24.75 14.26 5.11
N ALA A 437 24.14 14.79 4.05
CA ALA A 437 22.76 14.51 3.70
C ALA A 437 22.56 13.05 3.26
N VAL A 438 23.44 12.53 2.40
CA VAL A 438 23.44 11.12 2.00
C VAL A 438 23.59 10.23 3.22
N ASP A 439 24.55 10.54 4.10
CA ASP A 439 24.77 9.82 5.35
C ASP A 439 23.53 9.78 6.23
N ARG A 440 22.85 10.93 6.35
CA ARG A 440 21.67 11.06 7.17
C ARG A 440 20.48 10.26 6.62
N ILE A 441 20.33 10.23 5.30
CA ILE A 441 19.23 9.50 4.65
C ILE A 441 19.46 7.98 4.75
N VAL A 442 20.68 7.51 4.51
CA VAL A 442 20.99 6.08 4.52
C VAL A 442 21.20 5.55 5.95
N GLY A 443 21.96 6.26 6.78
CA GLY A 443 22.36 5.81 8.12
C GLY A 443 21.53 6.38 9.28
N GLY A 444 20.71 7.39 9.01
CA GLY A 444 19.96 8.10 10.04
C GLY A 444 20.78 9.18 10.78
N LEU A 445 20.15 9.76 11.80
CA LEU A 445 20.77 10.81 12.62
C LEU A 445 21.92 10.26 13.46
N GLU A 446 23.00 11.04 13.54
CA GLU A 446 24.13 10.80 14.43
C GLU A 446 23.70 10.91 15.90
N LYS A 447 24.06 9.89 16.69
CA LYS A 447 23.75 9.83 18.14
C LYS A 447 24.95 10.25 18.98
N LYS A 448 25.18 11.55 19.11
CA LYS A 448 26.29 12.12 19.91
C LYS A 448 26.18 11.83 21.42
N THR A 449 25.00 11.46 21.90
CA THR A 449 24.73 11.23 23.33
C THR A 449 24.97 9.79 23.79
N LYS A 450 25.30 8.86 22.87
CA LYS A 450 25.54 7.47 23.25
C LYS A 450 26.93 7.35 23.85
N VAL A 451 26.97 7.12 25.17
CA VAL A 451 28.21 6.84 25.89
C VAL A 451 28.66 5.42 25.59
N MET A 452 29.83 5.27 24.98
CA MET A 452 30.48 3.99 24.75
C MET A 452 31.71 3.87 25.65
N THR A 453 31.98 2.68 26.17
CA THR A 453 33.23 2.41 26.88
C THR A 453 34.39 2.34 25.89
N ALA A 454 35.62 2.53 26.38
CA ALA A 454 36.81 2.45 25.56
C ALA A 454 36.95 1.06 24.88
N ASP A 455 36.57 0.00 25.59
CA ASP A 455 36.64 -1.38 25.10
C ASP A 455 35.57 -1.62 24.01
N GLU A 456 34.35 -1.10 24.18
CA GLU A 456 33.32 -1.16 23.14
C GLU A 456 33.74 -0.40 21.87
N LYS A 457 34.28 0.81 22.04
CA LYS A 457 34.79 1.62 20.93
C LYS A 457 35.90 0.89 20.16
N ARG A 458 36.79 0.22 20.90
CA ARG A 458 37.86 -0.59 20.29
C ARG A 458 37.32 -1.82 19.55
N SER A 459 36.35 -2.52 20.13
CA SER A 459 35.73 -3.69 19.51
C SER A 459 35.02 -3.30 18.20
N ILE A 460 34.26 -2.18 18.23
CA ILE A 460 33.60 -1.65 17.02
C ILE A 460 34.64 -1.26 15.96
N ALA A 461 35.74 -0.57 16.37
CA ALA A 461 36.77 -0.16 15.41
C ALA A 461 37.45 -1.35 14.73
N LEU A 462 37.72 -2.43 15.48
CA LEU A 462 38.25 -3.68 14.92
C LEU A 462 37.26 -4.36 13.97
N HIS A 463 35.99 -4.36 14.34
CA HIS A 463 34.90 -4.91 13.51
C HIS A 463 34.82 -4.18 12.17
N GLU A 464 34.68 -2.86 12.19
CA GLU A 464 34.56 -2.03 10.97
C GLU A 464 35.84 -2.06 10.13
N ALA A 465 37.02 -2.05 10.79
CA ALA A 465 38.28 -2.25 10.10
C ALA A 465 38.37 -3.61 9.40
N GLY A 466 37.76 -4.65 9.99
CA GLY A 466 37.65 -5.98 9.38
C GLY A 466 36.90 -5.96 8.06
N HIS A 467 35.72 -5.32 8.03
CA HIS A 467 34.97 -5.12 6.80
C HIS A 467 35.77 -4.36 5.74
N ALA A 468 36.40 -3.26 6.14
CA ALA A 468 37.18 -2.43 5.23
C ALA A 468 38.38 -3.18 4.65
N THR A 469 39.12 -3.89 5.47
CA THR A 469 40.31 -4.67 5.05
C THR A 469 39.93 -5.73 4.02
N ILE A 470 38.90 -6.54 4.29
CA ILE A 470 38.49 -7.60 3.37
C ILE A 470 37.96 -7.03 2.06
N SER A 471 37.12 -5.98 2.13
CA SER A 471 36.63 -5.30 0.93
C SER A 471 37.75 -4.75 0.06
N TRP A 472 38.85 -4.27 0.64
CA TRP A 472 40.02 -3.77 -0.09
C TRP A 472 40.70 -4.82 -0.92
N PHE A 473 40.82 -6.05 -0.38
CA PHE A 473 41.54 -7.17 -1.00
C PHE A 473 40.65 -8.16 -1.75
N CYS A 474 39.32 -8.05 -1.70
CA CYS A 474 38.44 -8.83 -2.54
C CYS A 474 38.19 -8.11 -3.87
N GLN A 475 38.35 -8.85 -4.98
CA GLN A 475 38.25 -8.28 -6.34
C GLN A 475 36.89 -7.69 -6.64
N TYR A 476 35.84 -8.44 -6.32
CA TYR A 476 34.47 -8.11 -6.67
C TYR A 476 33.69 -7.46 -5.52
N ALA A 477 34.33 -7.21 -4.38
CA ALA A 477 33.70 -6.44 -3.32
C ALA A 477 33.54 -4.98 -3.73
N ASN A 478 32.44 -4.39 -3.30
CA ASN A 478 32.13 -2.99 -3.60
C ASN A 478 33.24 -2.06 -3.07
N PRO A 479 33.67 -1.05 -3.86
CA PRO A 479 34.66 -0.09 -3.43
C PRO A 479 34.28 0.63 -2.14
N LEU A 480 35.22 0.76 -1.23
CA LEU A 480 35.02 1.47 0.03
C LEU A 480 34.99 2.99 -0.20
N ILE A 481 34.01 3.67 0.38
CA ILE A 481 33.96 5.15 0.41
C ILE A 481 34.53 5.67 1.73
N LYS A 482 34.01 5.16 2.84
CA LYS A 482 34.42 5.54 4.19
C LYS A 482 34.06 4.51 5.22
N VAL A 483 34.70 4.57 6.37
CA VAL A 483 34.39 3.75 7.55
C VAL A 483 34.18 4.67 8.74
N THR A 484 33.17 4.41 9.55
CA THR A 484 32.88 5.22 10.72
C THR A 484 32.50 4.35 11.92
N ILE A 485 32.92 4.79 13.10
CA ILE A 485 32.50 4.23 14.38
C ILE A 485 31.57 5.17 15.14
N VAL A 486 31.08 6.22 14.47
CA VAL A 486 30.09 7.13 15.02
C VAL A 486 28.70 6.47 14.93
N PRO A 487 28.00 6.26 16.06
CA PRO A 487 26.71 5.60 16.06
C PRO A 487 25.65 6.39 15.29
N ARG A 488 24.95 5.70 14.37
CA ARG A 488 23.83 6.26 13.60
C ARG A 488 22.63 5.30 13.61
N GLY A 489 21.45 5.81 13.83
CA GLY A 489 20.25 4.97 13.86
C GLY A 489 20.35 3.82 14.86
N GLN A 490 20.35 2.59 14.38
CA GLN A 490 20.56 1.37 15.19
C GLN A 490 22.00 0.85 15.11
N ALA A 491 22.79 1.29 14.15
CA ALA A 491 24.17 0.87 13.96
C ALA A 491 25.12 1.58 14.93
N LEU A 492 26.13 0.84 15.40
CA LEU A 492 27.20 1.35 16.27
C LEU A 492 28.40 1.88 15.47
N GLY A 493 28.60 1.33 14.27
CA GLY A 493 29.56 1.74 13.25
C GLY A 493 29.01 1.37 11.90
N ALA A 494 29.70 1.74 10.83
CA ALA A 494 29.38 1.34 9.47
C ALA A 494 30.56 1.51 8.52
N ALA A 495 30.79 0.52 7.68
CA ALA A 495 31.60 0.66 6.49
C ALA A 495 30.68 0.97 5.29
N TRP A 496 31.00 2.08 4.61
CA TRP A 496 30.21 2.60 3.49
C TRP A 496 30.89 2.22 2.19
N TYR A 497 30.13 1.59 1.33
CA TYR A 497 30.59 1.12 0.04
C TYR A 497 29.90 1.87 -1.08
N LEU A 498 30.54 1.91 -2.23
CA LEU A 498 29.94 2.34 -3.49
C LEU A 498 29.37 1.09 -4.18
N PRO A 499 28.06 0.81 -4.10
CA PRO A 499 27.51 -0.33 -4.81
C PRO A 499 27.71 -0.16 -6.30
N GLU A 500 28.27 -1.15 -6.96
CA GLU A 500 28.43 -1.15 -8.41
C GLU A 500 27.13 -1.56 -9.08
N GLU A 501 26.69 -0.77 -10.08
CA GLU A 501 25.51 -1.13 -10.88
C GLU A 501 25.83 -2.32 -11.77
N ARG A 502 25.26 -3.46 -11.44
CA ARG A 502 25.45 -4.72 -12.19
C ARG A 502 24.09 -5.25 -12.63
N GLN A 503 23.98 -5.55 -13.92
CA GLN A 503 22.76 -6.20 -14.48
C GLN A 503 22.75 -7.70 -14.17
N ILE A 504 23.92 -8.32 -14.06
CA ILE A 504 24.10 -9.74 -13.78
C ILE A 504 25.14 -9.87 -12.67
N THR A 505 24.83 -10.70 -11.67
CA THR A 505 25.73 -10.99 -10.55
C THR A 505 26.29 -12.40 -10.71
N THR A 506 27.62 -12.55 -10.73
CA THR A 506 28.29 -13.85 -10.82
C THR A 506 28.41 -14.50 -9.44
N LYS A 507 28.71 -15.79 -9.44
CA LYS A 507 28.94 -16.54 -8.21
C LYS A 507 30.09 -15.96 -7.39
N GLU A 508 31.19 -15.61 -8.05
CA GLU A 508 32.41 -15.06 -7.44
C GLU A 508 32.10 -13.71 -6.76
N GLN A 509 31.28 -12.90 -7.38
CA GLN A 509 30.82 -11.62 -6.82
C GLN A 509 30.03 -11.82 -5.53
N MET A 510 29.08 -12.76 -5.52
CA MET A 510 28.31 -13.08 -4.32
C MET A 510 29.19 -13.64 -3.19
N LEU A 511 30.23 -14.44 -3.54
CA LEU A 511 31.16 -14.96 -2.57
C LEU A 511 32.04 -13.85 -1.98
N ASP A 512 32.54 -12.92 -2.78
CA ASP A 512 33.34 -11.78 -2.32
C ASP A 512 32.52 -10.84 -1.42
N GLU A 513 31.26 -10.60 -1.76
CA GLU A 513 30.36 -9.81 -0.91
C GLU A 513 30.13 -10.52 0.43
N MET A 514 29.88 -11.84 0.43
CA MET A 514 29.73 -12.61 1.67
C MET A 514 31.02 -12.60 2.50
N CYS A 515 32.19 -12.73 1.86
CA CYS A 515 33.47 -12.65 2.54
C CYS A 515 33.64 -11.30 3.24
N SER A 516 33.28 -10.19 2.56
CA SER A 516 33.33 -8.84 3.14
C SER A 516 32.37 -8.70 4.33
N LEU A 517 31.16 -9.26 4.25
CA LEU A 517 30.20 -9.27 5.36
C LEU A 517 30.71 -10.07 6.57
N MET A 518 31.50 -11.14 6.36
CA MET A 518 32.09 -11.90 7.45
C MET A 518 33.27 -11.18 8.12
N GLY A 519 33.77 -10.09 7.54
CA GLY A 519 34.96 -9.37 8.00
C GLY A 519 34.90 -8.90 9.43
N GLY A 520 33.81 -8.27 9.83
CA GLY A 520 33.63 -7.77 11.20
C GLY A 520 33.67 -8.91 12.22
N ARG A 521 32.92 -9.98 11.98
CA ARG A 521 32.87 -11.16 12.84
C ARG A 521 34.22 -11.87 12.94
N ALA A 522 34.94 -12.01 11.82
CA ALA A 522 36.26 -12.62 11.78
C ALA A 522 37.29 -11.78 12.54
N ALA A 523 37.23 -10.44 12.40
CA ALA A 523 38.12 -9.53 13.13
C ALA A 523 37.86 -9.60 14.64
N GLU A 524 36.62 -9.60 15.10
CA GLU A 524 36.27 -9.77 16.50
C GLU A 524 36.93 -11.05 17.08
N GLU A 525 36.72 -12.20 16.44
CA GLU A 525 37.30 -13.49 16.94
C GLU A 525 38.80 -13.48 16.96
N LEU A 526 39.45 -12.97 15.90
CA LEU A 526 40.93 -13.01 15.76
C LEU A 526 41.64 -12.02 16.70
N PHE A 527 41.10 -10.83 16.90
CA PHE A 527 41.84 -9.77 17.57
C PHE A 527 41.32 -9.43 18.97
N THR A 528 40.06 -9.78 19.31
CA THR A 528 39.54 -9.61 20.68
C THR A 528 39.40 -10.95 21.41
N GLY A 529 39.37 -12.07 20.71
CA GLY A 529 39.08 -13.40 21.27
C GLY A 529 37.62 -13.59 21.67
N HIS A 530 36.76 -12.62 21.43
CA HIS A 530 35.34 -12.62 21.77
C HIS A 530 34.50 -12.28 20.52
N ILE A 531 33.31 -12.85 20.49
CA ILE A 531 32.34 -12.59 19.44
C ILE A 531 31.16 -11.81 20.02
N SER A 532 30.69 -10.81 19.32
CA SER A 532 29.62 -9.93 19.79
C SER A 532 28.31 -10.12 19.00
N SER A 533 27.24 -9.52 19.49
CA SER A 533 25.96 -9.42 18.80
C SER A 533 25.98 -8.40 17.65
N GLY A 534 27.05 -7.63 17.49
CA GLY A 534 27.19 -6.59 16.46
C GLY A 534 27.05 -7.12 15.04
N ALA A 535 27.56 -8.32 14.80
CA ALA A 535 27.53 -8.97 13.49
C ALA A 535 26.16 -9.57 13.07
N MET A 536 25.07 -9.33 13.81
CA MET A 536 23.78 -9.96 13.53
C MET A 536 23.27 -9.64 12.11
N ASN A 537 23.34 -8.38 11.69
CA ASN A 537 22.90 -7.96 10.36
C ASN A 537 23.76 -8.56 9.24
N ASP A 538 25.07 -8.62 9.44
CA ASP A 538 26.02 -9.18 8.46
C ASP A 538 25.81 -10.68 8.29
N LEU A 539 25.57 -11.39 9.38
CA LEU A 539 25.23 -12.82 9.36
C LEU A 539 23.89 -13.07 8.67
N GLU A 540 22.89 -12.23 8.92
CA GLU A 540 21.58 -12.32 8.25
C GLU A 540 21.72 -12.14 6.75
N ARG A 541 22.42 -11.09 6.32
CA ARG A 541 22.67 -10.81 4.90
C ARG A 541 23.46 -11.92 4.21
N ALA A 542 24.53 -12.38 4.81
CA ALA A 542 25.36 -13.46 4.29
C ALA A 542 24.56 -14.77 4.17
N THR A 543 23.75 -15.11 5.18
CA THR A 543 22.90 -16.30 5.15
C THR A 543 21.84 -16.21 4.05
N LYS A 544 21.16 -15.04 3.90
CA LYS A 544 20.19 -14.81 2.82
C LYS A 544 20.85 -14.94 1.44
N SER A 545 22.05 -14.39 1.27
CA SER A 545 22.81 -14.48 0.00
C SER A 545 23.20 -15.92 -0.31
N ALA A 546 23.71 -16.66 0.64
CA ALA A 546 24.05 -18.08 0.48
C ALA A 546 22.81 -18.93 0.16
N TYR A 547 21.69 -18.67 0.85
CA TYR A 547 20.42 -19.34 0.57
C TYR A 547 19.92 -19.06 -0.84
N ALA A 548 20.01 -17.80 -1.28
CA ALA A 548 19.64 -17.41 -2.65
C ALA A 548 20.52 -18.12 -3.69
N MET A 549 21.83 -18.22 -3.47
CA MET A 549 22.74 -18.94 -4.36
C MET A 549 22.37 -20.42 -4.52
N VAL A 550 22.00 -21.09 -3.41
CA VAL A 550 21.71 -22.52 -3.41
C VAL A 550 20.29 -22.81 -3.90
N ALA A 551 19.29 -22.10 -3.35
CA ALA A 551 17.87 -22.44 -3.54
C ALA A 551 17.23 -21.74 -4.75
N TYR A 552 17.71 -20.54 -5.14
CA TYR A 552 17.04 -19.74 -6.18
C TYR A 552 17.86 -19.63 -7.47
N LEU A 553 19.16 -19.48 -7.34
CA LEU A 553 20.05 -19.22 -8.49
C LEU A 553 20.72 -20.50 -9.03
N GLY A 554 20.59 -21.65 -8.32
CA GLY A 554 21.18 -22.92 -8.76
C GLY A 554 22.72 -22.88 -8.89
N MET A 555 23.42 -22.01 -8.12
CA MET A 555 24.86 -21.79 -8.20
C MET A 555 25.65 -22.74 -7.30
N SER A 556 25.00 -23.67 -6.60
CA SER A 556 25.62 -24.68 -5.77
C SER A 556 26.22 -25.81 -6.62
N LYS A 557 27.25 -26.47 -6.10
CA LYS A 557 27.82 -27.69 -6.71
C LYS A 557 26.94 -28.91 -6.42
N THR A 558 26.27 -28.95 -5.28
CA THR A 558 25.43 -30.06 -4.81
C THR A 558 24.06 -30.06 -5.46
N LEU A 559 23.48 -28.87 -5.64
CA LEU A 559 22.16 -28.65 -6.26
C LEU A 559 22.29 -27.68 -7.46
N PRO A 560 22.94 -28.09 -8.56
CA PRO A 560 23.20 -27.22 -9.69
C PRO A 560 21.94 -27.06 -10.57
N ASN A 561 21.76 -25.88 -11.13
CA ASN A 561 20.76 -25.61 -12.17
C ASN A 561 19.29 -25.86 -11.74
N ILE A 562 19.00 -25.82 -10.46
CA ILE A 562 17.65 -25.98 -9.89
C ILE A 562 17.25 -24.68 -9.22
N CYS A 563 15.99 -24.26 -9.45
CA CYS A 563 15.38 -23.10 -8.81
C CYS A 563 14.15 -23.54 -8.01
N PHE A 564 14.21 -23.37 -6.71
CA PHE A 564 13.12 -23.65 -5.77
C PHE A 564 12.34 -22.37 -5.41
N TYR A 565 12.39 -21.33 -6.26
CA TYR A 565 11.67 -20.09 -6.02
C TYR A 565 10.16 -20.32 -6.05
N ASN A 566 9.48 -20.00 -4.96
CA ASN A 566 8.03 -20.04 -4.88
C ASN A 566 7.48 -18.62 -5.02
N ARG A 567 6.79 -18.32 -6.12
CA ARG A 567 6.12 -17.03 -6.34
C ARG A 567 5.01 -16.73 -5.33
N ASN A 568 4.47 -17.75 -4.67
CA ASN A 568 3.42 -17.59 -3.67
C ASN A 568 4.05 -17.46 -2.27
N GLU A 569 4.33 -16.24 -1.83
CA GLU A 569 4.79 -15.95 -0.46
C GLU A 569 3.86 -16.48 0.66
N TYR A 570 2.61 -16.80 0.32
CA TYR A 570 1.59 -17.35 1.22
C TYR A 570 1.47 -18.89 1.16
N ALA A 571 2.33 -19.56 0.40
CA ALA A 571 2.34 -21.02 0.40
C ALA A 571 3.04 -21.51 1.67
N PHE A 572 2.27 -22.03 2.62
CA PHE A 572 2.78 -22.66 3.84
C PHE A 572 3.63 -23.93 3.58
N GLN A 573 3.70 -24.40 2.34
CA GLN A 573 4.46 -25.56 1.96
C GLN A 573 5.69 -25.18 1.15
N ARG A 574 6.85 -25.70 1.58
CA ARG A 574 8.11 -25.56 0.83
C ARG A 574 7.98 -26.33 -0.50
N PRO A 575 8.53 -25.82 -1.62
CA PRO A 575 8.45 -26.49 -2.93
C PRO A 575 9.41 -27.68 -3.07
N TYR A 576 9.95 -28.21 -1.98
CA TYR A 576 10.93 -29.30 -1.95
C TYR A 576 10.76 -30.21 -0.73
N SER A 577 11.32 -31.42 -0.80
CA SER A 577 11.26 -32.42 0.26
C SER A 577 12.12 -32.05 1.47
N GLU A 578 11.91 -32.72 2.61
CA GLU A 578 12.73 -32.55 3.81
C GLU A 578 14.18 -33.00 3.59
N SER A 579 14.45 -33.98 2.70
CA SER A 579 15.82 -34.36 2.35
C SER A 579 16.52 -33.22 1.60
N THR A 580 15.88 -32.63 0.61
CA THR A 580 16.39 -31.48 -0.13
C THR A 580 16.59 -30.25 0.77
N ALA A 581 15.69 -30.03 1.75
CA ALA A 581 15.87 -28.97 2.75
C ALA A 581 17.18 -29.15 3.53
N ARG A 582 17.50 -30.38 3.97
CA ARG A 582 18.74 -30.67 4.67
C ARG A 582 19.98 -30.46 3.78
N GLU A 583 19.91 -30.83 2.51
CA GLU A 583 20.97 -30.59 1.56
C GLU A 583 21.20 -29.08 1.33
N ILE A 584 20.15 -28.30 1.22
CA ILE A 584 20.22 -26.83 1.13
C ILE A 584 20.88 -26.26 2.40
N ASP A 585 20.40 -26.66 3.59
CA ASP A 585 20.96 -26.18 4.86
C ASP A 585 22.44 -26.50 5.01
N GLN A 586 22.87 -27.73 4.62
CA GLN A 586 24.28 -28.16 4.66
C GLN A 586 25.14 -27.34 3.70
N GLU A 587 24.68 -27.13 2.48
CA GLU A 587 25.43 -26.38 1.48
C GLU A 587 25.52 -24.88 1.85
N VAL A 588 24.44 -24.28 2.36
CA VAL A 588 24.44 -22.90 2.89
C VAL A 588 25.46 -22.78 4.03
N LEU A 589 25.42 -23.69 5.00
CA LEU A 589 26.39 -23.69 6.12
C LEU A 589 27.84 -23.82 5.63
N LYS A 590 28.06 -24.67 4.64
CA LYS A 590 29.38 -24.87 4.04
C LYS A 590 29.89 -23.61 3.35
N ILE A 591 29.06 -22.96 2.49
CA ILE A 591 29.43 -21.73 1.79
C ILE A 591 29.77 -20.63 2.79
N VAL A 592 28.93 -20.41 3.80
CA VAL A 592 29.15 -19.39 4.82
C VAL A 592 30.46 -19.64 5.59
N ASN A 593 30.74 -20.90 6.01
CA ASN A 593 31.95 -21.26 6.70
C ASN A 593 33.21 -21.14 5.83
N GLU A 594 33.12 -21.48 4.55
CA GLU A 594 34.20 -21.27 3.59
C GLU A 594 34.57 -19.78 3.47
N GLN A 595 33.58 -18.92 3.35
CA GLN A 595 33.81 -17.45 3.27
C GLN A 595 34.30 -16.89 4.61
N TYR A 596 33.82 -17.39 5.73
CA TYR A 596 34.33 -17.01 7.05
C TYR A 596 35.80 -17.37 7.24
N THR A 597 36.18 -18.57 6.81
CA THR A 597 37.60 -19.03 6.84
C THR A 597 38.47 -18.18 5.91
N ARG A 598 37.98 -17.87 4.72
CA ARG A 598 38.67 -16.99 3.77
C ARG A 598 38.85 -15.57 4.37
N ALA A 599 37.84 -15.04 5.02
CA ALA A 599 37.92 -13.75 5.72
C ALA A 599 39.01 -13.74 6.80
N LYS A 600 39.09 -14.80 7.61
CA LYS A 600 40.16 -14.94 8.63
C LYS A 600 41.55 -14.99 8.01
N ASN A 601 41.72 -15.71 6.91
CA ASN A 601 43.00 -15.80 6.22
C ASN A 601 43.48 -14.44 5.69
N ILE A 602 42.57 -13.68 5.03
CA ILE A 602 42.90 -12.35 4.54
C ILE A 602 43.27 -11.40 5.70
N LEU A 603 42.52 -11.43 6.82
CA LEU A 603 42.82 -10.61 7.98
C LEU A 603 44.15 -10.98 8.65
N MET A 604 44.51 -12.24 8.67
CA MET A 604 45.79 -12.67 9.20
C MET A 604 46.97 -12.29 8.31
N GLU A 605 46.78 -12.34 6.99
CA GLU A 605 47.80 -11.91 6.01
C GLU A 605 48.05 -10.39 6.13
N HIS A 606 46.98 -9.60 6.39
CA HIS A 606 47.08 -8.15 6.46
C HIS A 606 46.93 -7.61 7.89
N LYS A 607 47.30 -8.38 8.90
CA LYS A 607 47.14 -8.10 10.32
C LYS A 607 47.66 -6.73 10.76
N GLU A 608 48.83 -6.33 10.34
CA GLU A 608 49.45 -5.07 10.73
C GLU A 608 48.65 -3.88 10.19
N GLY A 609 48.26 -3.94 8.92
CA GLY A 609 47.45 -2.90 8.28
C GLY A 609 46.06 -2.81 8.90
N HIS A 610 45.41 -3.94 9.21
CA HIS A 610 44.12 -3.97 9.91
C HIS A 610 44.21 -3.31 11.28
N ASN A 611 45.24 -3.60 12.08
CA ASN A 611 45.40 -2.95 13.41
C ASN A 611 45.66 -1.45 13.28
N ALA A 612 46.49 -1.02 12.31
CA ALA A 612 46.74 0.38 12.03
C ALA A 612 45.43 1.13 11.63
N LEU A 613 44.59 0.48 10.82
CA LEU A 613 43.30 1.00 10.42
C LEU A 613 42.33 1.17 11.62
N ALA A 614 42.25 0.15 12.47
CA ALA A 614 41.44 0.20 13.69
C ALA A 614 41.93 1.30 14.65
N GLU A 615 43.22 1.48 14.85
CA GLU A 615 43.74 2.60 15.67
C GLU A 615 43.47 3.96 15.06
N LEU A 616 43.53 4.07 13.74
CA LEU A 616 43.20 5.31 13.04
C LEU A 616 41.70 5.63 13.21
N LEU A 617 40.82 4.61 13.12
CA LEU A 617 39.39 4.74 13.39
C LEU A 617 39.11 5.22 14.82
N ILE A 618 39.80 4.70 15.82
CA ILE A 618 39.64 5.14 17.22
C ILE A 618 40.00 6.62 17.36
N LYS A 619 41.02 7.09 16.62
CA LYS A 619 41.49 8.49 16.69
C LYS A 619 40.63 9.46 15.89
N LYS A 620 40.30 9.11 14.63
CA LYS A 620 39.58 9.99 13.70
C LYS A 620 38.07 9.82 13.74
N GLU A 621 37.56 8.70 14.25
CA GLU A 621 36.16 8.26 14.25
C GLU A 621 35.54 8.03 12.86
N VAL A 622 36.03 8.72 11.85
CA VAL A 622 35.68 8.58 10.43
C VAL A 622 36.97 8.56 9.62
N ILE A 623 37.11 7.59 8.74
CA ILE A 623 38.20 7.47 7.77
C ILE A 623 37.63 7.35 6.38
N MET A 624 38.34 7.88 5.39
CA MET A 624 37.98 7.86 3.99
C MET A 624 38.79 6.79 3.24
N ALA A 625 38.41 6.48 2.00
CA ALA A 625 39.10 5.53 1.17
C ALA A 625 40.60 5.90 0.99
N GLU A 626 40.93 7.20 0.93
CA GLU A 626 42.30 7.70 0.82
C GLU A 626 43.15 7.31 2.05
N ASP A 627 42.57 7.33 3.26
CA ASP A 627 43.26 6.90 4.47
C ASP A 627 43.57 5.40 4.42
N VAL A 628 42.66 4.60 3.85
CA VAL A 628 42.85 3.16 3.65
C VAL A 628 43.93 2.90 2.61
N GLU A 629 43.96 3.64 1.52
CA GLU A 629 44.97 3.59 0.48
C GLU A 629 46.37 3.93 1.04
N HIS A 630 46.48 4.85 1.98
CA HIS A 630 47.74 5.17 2.65
C HIS A 630 48.29 4.00 3.47
N ILE A 631 47.42 3.15 4.04
CA ILE A 631 47.82 1.99 4.87
C ILE A 631 48.13 0.75 4.01
N PHE A 632 47.27 0.44 3.05
CA PHE A 632 47.35 -0.81 2.27
C PHE A 632 47.94 -0.62 0.87
N GLY A 633 48.20 0.62 0.42
CA GLY A 633 48.52 0.95 -0.97
C GLY A 633 47.29 0.98 -1.86
N LYS A 634 47.51 1.25 -3.15
CA LYS A 634 46.41 1.30 -4.13
C LYS A 634 45.67 -0.02 -4.16
N ARG A 635 44.32 0.07 -4.26
CA ARG A 635 43.48 -1.11 -4.46
C ARG A 635 43.96 -1.88 -5.70
N PRO A 636 44.21 -3.20 -5.60
CA PRO A 636 44.73 -3.97 -6.72
C PRO A 636 43.81 -4.06 -7.95
N TRP A 637 42.54 -3.71 -7.79
CA TRP A 637 41.49 -3.89 -8.78
C TRP A 637 40.82 -2.54 -9.10
N LEU A 638 40.56 -2.27 -10.40
CA LEU A 638 39.76 -1.18 -10.83
C LEU A 638 38.27 -1.42 -10.49
N SER A 639 37.54 -0.40 -10.10
CA SER A 639 36.11 -0.51 -9.96
C SER A 639 35.45 -0.47 -11.34
N ARG A 640 34.33 -1.17 -11.51
CA ARG A 640 33.56 -1.14 -12.77
C ARG A 640 33.15 0.29 -13.17
N SER A 641 32.84 1.13 -12.20
CA SER A 641 32.55 2.56 -12.48
C SER A 641 33.76 3.29 -13.06
N GLN A 642 35.00 2.90 -12.69
CA GLN A 642 36.22 3.43 -13.28
C GLN A 642 36.46 2.81 -14.66
N GLU A 643 36.25 1.49 -14.82
CA GLU A 643 36.32 0.80 -16.13
C GLU A 643 35.33 1.42 -17.14
N ILE A 644 34.08 1.68 -16.76
CA ILE A 644 33.07 2.29 -17.63
C ILE A 644 33.43 3.73 -18.03
N MET A 645 34.16 4.46 -17.17
CA MET A 645 34.63 5.81 -17.49
C MET A 645 35.91 5.83 -18.33
N GLU A 646 36.76 4.82 -18.19
CA GLU A 646 37.97 4.66 -18.97
C GLU A 646 37.69 4.05 -20.34
N ASP A 647 36.71 3.16 -20.43
CA ASP A 647 36.12 2.74 -21.71
C ASP A 647 35.22 3.87 -22.24
N GLU A 648 35.76 4.72 -23.09
CA GLU A 648 34.91 5.40 -24.08
C GLU A 648 34.04 4.31 -24.69
N GLN A 649 32.72 4.34 -24.46
CA GLN A 649 31.77 3.33 -24.95
C GLN A 649 32.19 2.99 -26.38
N PRO A 650 32.50 1.73 -26.73
CA PRO A 650 32.68 1.38 -28.11
C PRO A 650 31.32 1.73 -28.75
N LYS A 651 31.31 2.75 -29.59
CA LYS A 651 30.21 2.98 -30.51
C LYS A 651 30.07 1.63 -31.21
N ILE A 652 29.01 0.91 -30.92
CA ILE A 652 28.66 -0.27 -31.71
C ILE A 652 28.45 0.31 -33.11
N ASP A 653 29.49 0.19 -33.91
CA ASP A 653 29.43 0.58 -35.30
C ASP A 653 28.53 -0.48 -35.92
N ASP A 654 27.27 -0.12 -36.17
CA ASP A 654 26.27 -1.01 -36.81
C ASP A 654 26.83 -1.59 -38.11
N ASP A 655 27.75 -0.91 -38.75
CA ASP A 655 28.41 -1.40 -39.97
C ASP A 655 29.50 -2.43 -39.62
N ALA A 656 30.22 -2.30 -38.53
CA ALA A 656 31.17 -3.31 -38.07
C ALA A 656 30.50 -4.64 -37.65
N VAL A 657 29.29 -4.55 -37.05
CA VAL A 657 28.50 -5.75 -36.73
C VAL A 657 28.03 -6.48 -38.01
N LYS A 658 27.66 -5.75 -39.06
CA LYS A 658 27.29 -6.34 -40.34
C LYS A 658 28.47 -6.97 -41.08
N GLU A 659 29.70 -6.58 -40.77
CA GLU A 659 30.90 -7.14 -41.37
C GLU A 659 31.38 -8.44 -40.68
N LEU A 660 30.81 -8.82 -39.54
CA LEU A 660 31.16 -10.07 -38.87
C LEU A 660 30.79 -11.27 -39.79
N PRO A 661 31.74 -12.20 -40.02
CA PRO A 661 31.50 -13.35 -40.93
C PRO A 661 30.27 -14.17 -40.55
N GLU A 662 29.99 -14.31 -39.27
CA GLU A 662 28.82 -15.02 -38.73
C GLU A 662 27.50 -14.34 -39.04
N VAL A 663 27.48 -13.00 -38.96
CA VAL A 663 26.28 -12.19 -39.31
C VAL A 663 26.04 -12.18 -40.82
N GLN A 664 27.09 -12.09 -41.61
CA GLN A 664 26.96 -12.20 -43.08
C GLN A 664 26.48 -13.59 -43.53
N ALA A 665 26.92 -14.65 -42.85
CA ALA A 665 26.44 -16.01 -43.10
C ALA A 665 24.95 -16.14 -42.76
N ALA A 666 24.50 -15.60 -41.65
CA ALA A 666 23.09 -15.60 -41.24
C ALA A 666 22.20 -14.78 -42.17
N ILE A 667 22.68 -13.62 -42.65
CA ILE A 667 21.95 -12.78 -43.60
C ILE A 667 21.80 -13.53 -44.95
N LYS A 668 22.88 -14.18 -45.45
CA LYS A 668 22.81 -14.97 -46.67
C LYS A 668 21.86 -16.16 -46.55
N GLU A 669 21.91 -16.87 -45.47
CA GLU A 669 20.98 -17.98 -45.20
C GLU A 669 19.52 -17.52 -45.16
N HIS A 670 19.28 -16.34 -44.58
CA HIS A 670 17.93 -15.74 -44.54
C HIS A 670 17.44 -15.32 -45.93
N GLU A 671 18.30 -14.72 -46.77
CA GLU A 671 18.01 -14.34 -48.15
C GLU A 671 17.77 -15.58 -49.05
N GLU A 672 18.56 -16.65 -48.88
CA GLU A 672 18.35 -17.91 -49.61
C GLU A 672 17.02 -18.59 -49.22
N ASN A 673 16.66 -18.55 -47.93
CA ASN A 673 15.38 -19.08 -47.47
C ASN A 673 14.20 -18.25 -47.95
N GLN A 674 14.32 -16.93 -48.01
CA GLN A 674 13.29 -16.08 -48.62
C GLN A 674 13.12 -16.33 -50.15
N LYS A 675 14.22 -16.56 -50.89
CA LYS A 675 14.16 -16.93 -52.32
C LYS A 675 13.50 -18.29 -52.53
N LYS A 676 13.81 -19.30 -51.71
CA LYS A 676 13.18 -20.62 -51.76
C LYS A 676 11.67 -20.57 -51.48
N ASN A 677 11.25 -19.70 -50.56
CA ASN A 677 9.84 -19.51 -50.25
C ASN A 677 9.10 -18.73 -51.39
N ALA A 678 9.77 -17.77 -52.04
CA ALA A 678 9.21 -17.06 -53.16
C ALA A 678 9.07 -17.96 -54.42
N ASP A 679 10.06 -18.84 -54.67
CA ASP A 679 9.99 -19.82 -55.79
C ASP A 679 8.93 -20.91 -55.54
N SER A 680 8.66 -21.27 -54.29
CA SER A 680 7.57 -22.21 -53.91
C SER A 680 6.16 -21.60 -54.10
N ASP A 681 6.01 -20.29 -53.90
CA ASP A 681 4.74 -19.57 -54.13
C ASP A 681 4.47 -19.31 -55.62
N GLU A 682 5.52 -19.16 -56.45
CA GLU A 682 5.33 -19.07 -57.92
C GLU A 682 5.00 -20.42 -58.59
N THR A 683 5.52 -21.54 -58.03
CA THR A 683 5.16 -22.89 -58.53
C THR A 683 3.74 -23.29 -58.11
N SER A 684 3.28 -22.92 -56.93
CA SER A 684 1.89 -23.20 -56.55
C SER A 684 0.85 -22.37 -57.32
N LYS A 685 1.19 -21.15 -57.76
CA LYS A 685 0.31 -20.34 -58.62
C LYS A 685 0.28 -20.79 -60.11
N LYS A 686 1.28 -21.56 -60.57
CA LYS A 686 1.27 -22.14 -61.91
C LYS A 686 0.46 -23.44 -62.02
N ASP A 687 0.33 -24.19 -60.96
CA ASP A 687 -0.50 -25.40 -60.88
C ASP A 687 -2.00 -25.11 -60.74
N GLU A 688 -2.40 -24.04 -60.05
CA GLU A 688 -3.82 -23.62 -59.95
C GLU A 688 -4.35 -23.02 -61.27
N GLY A 689 -3.48 -22.45 -62.14
CA GLY A 689 -3.86 -21.91 -63.46
C GLY A 689 -4.05 -22.96 -64.59
N SER A 690 -3.71 -24.23 -64.34
CA SER A 690 -3.81 -25.30 -65.34
C SER A 690 -5.03 -26.23 -65.20
N GLU A 691 -5.79 -26.15 -64.09
CA GLU A 691 -7.01 -26.94 -63.84
C GLU A 691 -8.32 -26.21 -64.26
N GLU A 692 -8.33 -24.90 -64.50
CA GLU A 692 -9.52 -24.15 -64.86
C GLU A 692 -9.83 -24.17 -66.36
N ASN A 693 -9.01 -24.85 -67.24
CA ASN A 693 -9.20 -24.89 -68.69
C ASN A 693 -9.56 -26.30 -69.27
N LYS A 694 -10.19 -27.17 -68.45
CA LYS A 694 -10.68 -28.50 -68.91
C LYS A 694 -12.14 -28.79 -68.60
N ASN A 695 -12.97 -27.78 -68.35
CA ASN A 695 -14.43 -27.95 -68.27
C ASN A 695 -15.11 -26.76 -68.97
N GLU A 696 -15.01 -26.71 -70.34
CA GLU A 696 -15.98 -26.17 -71.27
C GLU A 696 -16.18 -27.18 -72.42
#